data_72f7a223dbef99c9a81c85b21887d988
#
_entry.id   72f7a223dbef99c9a81c85b21887d988
#
_cell.length_a   1.000
_cell.length_b   1.000
_cell.length_c   1.000
_cell.angle_alpha   90.00
_cell.angle_beta   90.00
_cell.angle_gamma   90.00
#
_symmetry.space_group_name_H-M   'P 1'
#
loop_
_entity.id
_entity.type
_entity.pdbx_description
1 polymer ?
#
loop_
_entity_poly.entity_id
_entity_poly.type
_entity_poly.pdbx_seq_one_letter_code
_entity_poly.pdbx_strand_id
1 'polypeptide(L)'
;MLSLRQTGSRLSYFALALVTLSSFSHAQDDPCEPVPNQPADISLQLSLRNGQTIFRRGEVLALTATYSSASDKPYSLGTRNYDRSGRLSGTEVFCIDPPVEKDPLSDYFGGVMGFLGGGLSSTWEFNRGPFVANLDLNEWKSLPPGSYRLKITGHRVTLPGSNPGNPESVPVPLQSNEVSFQIVEASAEWQAEQLSAAVHTLDSADPSSDEAQRAAKVLRFLGSESSTQELARRFWDSNDQPFGWDFKFGLFGSPFRIQAIERMKAALHDNRHPVTQDVLQTLALLEVQSDPKHQLPVYDEKNPEAWTKARDAHFEAINQLVAKYTAEVAARVQAKSGLARAVTVNELLQSKTPLSPMAKTQLEEMLVASWDSLPVARQNELILYRWEQIGDPQLLPILRGIVDGQANPGSEVNKPDRATALQRIYELSPGEGRQRILRELAAPRGDIKIEVLGILPERELPQFDLPLVARVKAGNTSDTDFQLLQRYASGKLLPEIQRVYSAHRGEWACVPQSAMLRYFLRVKPDYGFTQIEDALSQRKATGCYTDQLVALDEDVRRPAIERLAIRALDDPSAELAGNAAEALAKYGSSRAEPALWARMEKFHQQWKSRPDDLHWQNSIPGVQAEVRLEQVLVSAILNGQAWFASEDTIRRLKELSSSQMQSELDGALQESQSGRYEMSLNWWPRNTLDFSVGRYNGKGMPALKDKLAQFPANALLHLSTTIAERDRHLAEFAELESAAVANSLTLQIETPR
;
A
#
# COMPACT_ATOMS: atom_id res chain seq x y z
N MET A 1 -3.08 -11.44 -19.61
CA MET A 1 -3.15 -10.88 -18.23
C MET A 1 -2.17 -9.73 -18.19
N LEU A 2 -2.66 -8.54 -18.43
CA LEU A 2 -1.85 -7.32 -18.57
C LEU A 2 -1.68 -6.70 -17.19
N SER A 3 -0.45 -6.74 -16.66
CA SER A 3 -0.03 -5.98 -15.49
C SER A 3 0.44 -4.61 -15.97
N LEU A 4 -0.44 -3.63 -15.95
CA LEU A 4 -0.11 -2.23 -16.06
C LEU A 4 0.67 -1.80 -14.81
N ARG A 5 1.98 -1.70 -14.90
CA ARG A 5 2.77 -0.91 -13.96
C ARG A 5 2.57 0.57 -14.30
N GLN A 6 1.63 1.18 -13.65
CA GLN A 6 1.60 2.63 -13.51
C GLN A 6 2.77 3.04 -12.61
N THR A 7 3.84 3.54 -13.20
CA THR A 7 4.75 4.46 -12.54
C THR A 7 4.10 5.84 -12.54
N GLY A 8 3.00 5.96 -11.81
CA GLY A 8 2.46 7.25 -11.44
C GLY A 8 3.19 7.73 -10.20
N SER A 9 3.78 8.89 -10.26
CA SER A 9 4.15 9.65 -9.07
C SER A 9 2.90 9.80 -8.20
N ARG A 10 2.76 8.94 -7.19
CA ARG A 10 1.73 9.09 -6.19
C ARG A 10 2.14 10.25 -5.30
N LEU A 11 1.64 11.42 -5.62
CA LEU A 11 1.34 12.42 -4.62
C LEU A 11 0.44 11.74 -3.57
N SER A 12 1.05 11.34 -2.47
CA SER A 12 0.32 10.85 -1.31
C SER A 12 -0.30 12.07 -0.65
N TYR A 13 -1.53 12.40 -1.05
CA TYR A 13 -2.38 13.28 -0.28
C TYR A 13 -2.72 12.60 1.04
N PHE A 14 -2.03 12.96 2.12
CA PHE A 14 -2.62 12.97 3.43
C PHE A 14 -3.50 14.24 3.51
N ALA A 15 -4.59 14.22 2.75
CA ALA A 15 -5.72 15.03 3.13
C ALA A 15 -6.17 14.45 4.47
N LEU A 16 -5.89 15.19 5.56
CA LEU A 16 -6.74 15.17 6.73
C LEU A 16 -8.11 15.62 6.18
N ALA A 17 -8.89 14.67 5.69
CA ALA A 17 -10.30 14.88 5.54
C ALA A 17 -10.81 15.11 6.96
N LEU A 18 -10.85 16.38 7.39
CA LEU A 18 -11.93 16.82 8.20
C LEU A 18 -13.18 16.50 7.35
N VAL A 19 -13.67 15.29 7.54
CA VAL A 19 -15.06 14.99 7.23
C VAL A 19 -15.82 15.92 8.15
N THR A 20 -16.18 17.06 7.63
CA THR A 20 -17.39 17.74 8.09
C THR A 20 -18.50 16.73 7.83
N LEU A 21 -18.70 15.85 8.79
CA LEU A 21 -19.94 15.15 8.97
C LEU A 21 -20.95 16.30 9.11
N SER A 22 -21.56 16.67 7.98
CA SER A 22 -22.82 17.37 8.00
C SER A 22 -23.73 16.50 8.84
N SER A 23 -23.85 16.89 10.10
CA SER A 23 -24.78 16.35 11.05
C SER A 23 -26.17 16.59 10.50
N PHE A 24 -26.65 15.67 9.67
CA PHE A 24 -28.06 15.39 9.69
C PHE A 24 -28.32 14.81 11.09
N SER A 25 -28.76 15.65 12.02
CA SER A 25 -29.41 15.19 13.22
C SER A 25 -30.75 14.58 12.80
N HIS A 26 -30.68 13.38 12.20
CA HIS A 26 -31.75 12.44 12.34
C HIS A 26 -31.66 12.04 13.82
N ALA A 27 -32.75 12.21 14.56
CA ALA A 27 -32.96 11.45 15.78
C ALA A 27 -32.47 10.04 15.43
N GLN A 28 -31.45 9.54 16.12
CA GLN A 28 -30.94 8.18 15.89
C GLN A 28 -32.12 7.27 16.24
N ASP A 29 -32.87 6.86 15.22
CA ASP A 29 -33.90 5.84 15.35
C ASP A 29 -33.18 4.64 15.97
N ASP A 30 -33.74 4.09 17.03
CA ASP A 30 -33.19 2.87 17.64
C ASP A 30 -33.06 1.81 16.52
N PRO A 31 -31.85 1.35 16.20
CA PRO A 31 -31.63 0.41 15.09
C PRO A 31 -32.37 -0.91 15.29
N CYS A 32 -32.98 -1.11 16.45
CA CYS A 32 -33.80 -2.25 16.81
C CYS A 32 -35.31 -2.01 16.64
N GLU A 33 -35.73 -0.78 16.37
CA GLU A 33 -37.11 -0.50 15.97
C GLU A 33 -37.44 -1.14 14.60
N PRO A 34 -38.72 -1.39 14.32
CA PRO A 34 -39.13 -1.92 13.03
C PRO A 34 -38.70 -0.98 11.89
N VAL A 35 -37.95 -1.53 10.92
CA VAL A 35 -37.51 -0.75 9.75
C VAL A 35 -38.74 -0.38 8.91
N PRO A 36 -39.09 0.92 8.80
CA PRO A 36 -40.21 1.34 7.99
C PRO A 36 -39.90 1.16 6.49
N ASN A 37 -40.90 0.83 5.69
CA ASN A 37 -40.83 0.79 4.23
C ASN A 37 -39.75 -0.14 3.65
N GLN A 38 -39.58 -1.34 4.21
CA GLN A 38 -38.72 -2.34 3.56
C GLN A 38 -39.24 -2.65 2.15
N PRO A 39 -38.37 -2.68 1.13
CA PRO A 39 -38.78 -3.08 -0.21
C PRO A 39 -39.35 -4.50 -0.21
N ALA A 40 -40.46 -4.71 -0.91
CA ALA A 40 -41.14 -6.00 -0.91
C ALA A 40 -40.42 -7.09 -1.74
N ASP A 41 -39.52 -6.65 -2.60
CA ASP A 41 -38.74 -7.51 -3.53
C ASP A 41 -37.39 -7.97 -2.92
N ILE A 42 -37.11 -7.62 -1.67
CA ILE A 42 -35.92 -8.05 -0.98
C ILE A 42 -36.21 -8.42 0.47
N SER A 43 -35.53 -9.44 0.96
CA SER A 43 -35.78 -9.99 2.31
C SER A 43 -34.50 -10.43 2.98
N LEU A 44 -34.53 -10.42 4.32
CA LEU A 44 -33.51 -10.95 5.18
C LEU A 44 -34.12 -11.99 6.13
N GLN A 45 -33.56 -13.20 6.12
CA GLN A 45 -33.97 -14.28 7.01
C GLN A 45 -32.83 -14.69 7.93
N LEU A 46 -33.08 -14.76 9.23
CA LEU A 46 -32.17 -15.23 10.24
C LEU A 46 -32.52 -16.64 10.69
N SER A 47 -31.53 -17.49 10.84
CA SER A 47 -31.68 -18.82 11.42
C SER A 47 -30.49 -19.19 12.31
N LEU A 48 -30.74 -20.02 13.33
CA LEU A 48 -29.68 -20.66 14.09
C LEU A 48 -29.15 -21.84 13.26
N ARG A 49 -27.84 -21.92 13.12
CA ARG A 49 -27.20 -22.97 12.32
C ARG A 49 -27.52 -24.33 12.97
N ASN A 50 -27.89 -25.30 12.15
CA ASN A 50 -28.29 -26.66 12.57
C ASN A 50 -29.54 -26.71 13.46
N GLY A 51 -30.32 -25.63 13.59
CA GLY A 51 -31.54 -25.61 14.39
C GLY A 51 -31.33 -25.74 15.91
N GLN A 52 -30.09 -25.63 16.40
CA GLN A 52 -29.79 -25.69 17.83
C GLN A 52 -30.36 -24.46 18.52
N THR A 53 -31.09 -24.64 19.61
CA THR A 53 -31.72 -23.57 20.39
C THR A 53 -31.21 -23.46 21.84
N ILE A 54 -30.41 -24.43 22.30
CA ILE A 54 -29.80 -24.43 23.62
C ILE A 54 -28.28 -24.49 23.46
N PHE A 55 -27.59 -23.50 23.97
CA PHE A 55 -26.14 -23.39 23.92
C PHE A 55 -25.55 -23.31 25.33
N ARG A 56 -24.36 -23.83 25.52
CA ARG A 56 -23.59 -23.61 26.75
C ARG A 56 -22.79 -22.32 26.67
N ARG A 57 -22.55 -21.69 27.78
CA ARG A 57 -21.67 -20.53 27.83
C ARG A 57 -20.28 -20.87 27.27
N GLY A 58 -19.82 -20.11 26.27
CA GLY A 58 -18.58 -20.38 25.58
C GLY A 58 -18.71 -21.31 24.37
N GLU A 59 -19.89 -21.85 24.10
CA GLU A 59 -20.17 -22.57 22.86
C GLU A 59 -20.33 -21.60 21.69
N VAL A 60 -19.89 -21.99 20.50
CA VAL A 60 -20.03 -21.17 19.28
C VAL A 60 -21.49 -21.02 18.89
N LEU A 61 -22.05 -19.82 19.00
CA LEU A 61 -23.39 -19.51 18.59
C LEU A 61 -23.41 -19.05 17.14
N ALA A 62 -23.51 -20.01 16.23
CA ALA A 62 -23.44 -19.79 14.82
C ALA A 62 -24.81 -19.43 14.23
N LEU A 63 -24.85 -18.32 13.51
CA LEU A 63 -26.02 -17.78 12.82
C LEU A 63 -25.84 -17.88 11.32
N THR A 64 -26.98 -17.97 10.62
CA THR A 64 -27.05 -17.83 9.16
C THR A 64 -28.01 -16.69 8.83
N ALA A 65 -27.51 -15.65 8.20
CA ALA A 65 -28.29 -14.55 7.67
C ALA A 65 -28.41 -14.73 6.15
N THR A 66 -29.62 -14.97 5.66
CA THR A 66 -29.92 -15.22 4.24
C THR A 66 -30.60 -13.99 3.66
N TYR A 67 -29.91 -13.32 2.75
CA TYR A 67 -30.45 -12.23 1.95
C TYR A 67 -31.01 -12.78 0.65
N SER A 68 -32.21 -12.38 0.27
CA SER A 68 -32.86 -12.84 -0.97
C SER A 68 -33.47 -11.66 -1.71
N SER A 69 -33.34 -11.65 -3.04
CA SER A 69 -33.93 -10.64 -3.91
C SER A 69 -34.78 -11.29 -4.99
N ALA A 70 -35.95 -10.72 -5.25
CA ALA A 70 -36.82 -11.04 -6.38
C ALA A 70 -36.91 -9.83 -7.36
N SER A 71 -35.97 -8.91 -7.28
CA SER A 71 -35.98 -7.69 -8.08
C SER A 71 -35.49 -7.96 -9.51
N ASP A 72 -36.14 -7.28 -10.48
CA ASP A 72 -35.63 -7.22 -11.86
C ASP A 72 -34.41 -6.30 -12.02
N LYS A 73 -34.19 -5.40 -11.06
CA LYS A 73 -33.02 -4.52 -11.01
C LYS A 73 -32.03 -5.00 -9.95
N PRO A 74 -30.76 -5.14 -10.28
CA PRO A 74 -29.80 -5.61 -9.31
C PRO A 74 -29.56 -4.57 -8.21
N TYR A 75 -29.75 -4.97 -6.96
CA TYR A 75 -29.20 -4.28 -5.81
C TYR A 75 -27.69 -4.54 -5.77
N SER A 76 -26.94 -3.70 -5.06
CA SER A 76 -25.56 -4.02 -4.73
C SER A 76 -25.47 -4.53 -3.30
N LEU A 77 -24.67 -5.59 -3.08
CA LEU A 77 -24.55 -6.24 -1.78
C LEU A 77 -23.08 -6.39 -1.37
N GLY A 78 -22.74 -5.94 -0.15
CA GLY A 78 -21.44 -6.16 0.46
C GLY A 78 -21.28 -7.57 0.99
N THR A 79 -20.30 -8.33 0.48
CA THR A 79 -20.14 -9.76 0.80
C THR A 79 -19.19 -10.06 1.96
N ARG A 80 -18.43 -9.08 2.45
CA ARG A 80 -17.40 -9.28 3.48
C ARG A 80 -17.91 -9.01 4.89
N ASN A 81 -17.33 -9.71 5.85
CA ASN A 81 -17.49 -9.46 7.29
C ASN A 81 -16.32 -8.65 7.85
N TYR A 82 -15.20 -8.65 7.14
CA TYR A 82 -13.95 -7.98 7.51
C TYR A 82 -13.35 -7.24 6.32
N ASP A 83 -12.71 -6.13 6.60
CA ASP A 83 -11.84 -5.42 5.66
C ASP A 83 -10.45 -5.21 6.27
N ARG A 84 -9.66 -4.29 5.70
CA ARG A 84 -8.33 -3.95 6.23
C ARG A 84 -8.36 -3.27 7.60
N SER A 85 -9.48 -2.64 7.95
CA SER A 85 -9.68 -2.01 9.26
C SER A 85 -10.12 -3.00 10.33
N GLY A 86 -10.43 -4.22 9.95
CA GLY A 86 -10.88 -5.29 10.82
C GLY A 86 -12.35 -5.64 10.60
N ARG A 87 -13.09 -5.89 11.68
CA ARG A 87 -14.50 -6.26 11.67
C ARG A 87 -15.36 -5.09 11.17
N LEU A 88 -16.18 -5.33 10.15
CA LEU A 88 -17.10 -4.33 9.64
C LEU A 88 -18.24 -4.10 10.66
N SER A 89 -18.11 -3.03 11.44
CA SER A 89 -19.16 -2.59 12.36
C SER A 89 -20.29 -1.95 11.56
N GLY A 90 -21.52 -2.39 11.79
CA GLY A 90 -22.72 -1.80 11.15
C GLY A 90 -23.23 -2.53 9.91
N THR A 91 -22.59 -3.59 9.44
CA THR A 91 -23.17 -4.46 8.41
C THR A 91 -24.39 -5.23 8.93
N GLU A 92 -24.32 -5.71 10.17
CA GLU A 92 -25.44 -6.26 10.92
C GLU A 92 -25.51 -5.65 12.31
N VAL A 93 -26.68 -5.15 12.69
CA VAL A 93 -27.00 -4.73 14.05
C VAL A 93 -27.79 -5.84 14.74
N PHE A 94 -27.25 -6.34 15.86
CA PHE A 94 -27.85 -7.45 16.62
C PHE A 94 -28.78 -6.91 17.71
N CYS A 95 -30.06 -7.06 17.50
CA CYS A 95 -31.12 -6.65 18.44
C CYS A 95 -31.50 -7.84 19.32
N ILE A 96 -31.03 -7.81 20.56
CA ILE A 96 -31.16 -8.93 21.53
C ILE A 96 -32.06 -8.48 22.68
N ASP A 97 -33.02 -9.33 23.05
CA ASP A 97 -33.88 -9.16 24.21
C ASP A 97 -33.77 -10.38 25.15
N PRO A 98 -33.42 -10.18 26.44
CA PRO A 98 -33.04 -8.92 27.06
C PRO A 98 -31.75 -8.30 26.50
N PRO A 99 -31.61 -6.97 26.53
CA PRO A 99 -30.49 -6.28 25.88
C PRO A 99 -29.13 -6.67 26.49
N VAL A 100 -28.13 -6.87 25.64
CA VAL A 100 -26.77 -7.17 26.02
C VAL A 100 -25.84 -6.20 25.29
N GLU A 101 -25.24 -5.31 26.03
CA GLU A 101 -24.39 -4.25 25.48
C GLU A 101 -22.94 -4.68 25.25
N LYS A 102 -22.44 -5.67 26.02
CA LYS A 102 -21.03 -6.03 26.04
C LYS A 102 -20.58 -6.69 24.74
N ASP A 103 -19.86 -5.93 23.92
CA ASP A 103 -19.04 -6.41 22.81
C ASP A 103 -17.66 -6.85 23.35
N PRO A 104 -17.25 -8.12 23.23
CA PRO A 104 -15.99 -8.62 23.77
C PRO A 104 -14.76 -8.00 23.11
N LEU A 105 -14.89 -7.45 21.91
CA LEU A 105 -13.80 -6.86 21.14
C LEU A 105 -13.93 -5.33 20.98
N SER A 106 -14.82 -4.68 21.75
CA SER A 106 -15.01 -3.23 21.71
C SER A 106 -13.72 -2.45 21.94
N ASP A 107 -12.92 -2.90 22.93
CA ASP A 107 -11.64 -2.25 23.24
C ASP A 107 -10.63 -2.39 22.11
N TYR A 108 -10.63 -3.53 21.41
CA TYR A 108 -9.72 -3.78 20.29
C TYR A 108 -10.08 -2.96 19.07
N PHE A 109 -11.35 -2.92 18.65
CA PHE A 109 -11.83 -2.22 17.46
C PHE A 109 -12.27 -0.77 17.72
N GLY A 110 -12.59 -0.45 18.96
CA GLY A 110 -13.31 0.79 19.35
C GLY A 110 -12.52 2.08 19.37
N GLY A 111 -11.29 2.12 18.86
CA GLY A 111 -10.65 3.43 18.85
C GLY A 111 -9.17 3.48 18.50
N VAL A 112 -8.50 2.37 18.49
CA VAL A 112 -7.04 2.38 18.39
C VAL A 112 -6.52 1.67 17.16
N MET A 113 -7.18 0.61 16.72
CA MET A 113 -6.72 -0.22 15.59
C MET A 113 -7.52 -0.02 14.31
N GLY A 114 -8.51 0.88 14.31
CA GLY A 114 -9.26 1.22 13.12
C GLY A 114 -8.38 1.99 12.13
N PHE A 115 -7.83 1.30 11.14
CA PHE A 115 -7.22 1.94 10.00
C PHE A 115 -8.37 2.54 9.15
N LEU A 116 -8.53 3.86 9.20
CA LEU A 116 -9.45 4.63 8.38
C LEU A 116 -8.94 4.67 6.92
N GLY A 117 -8.84 3.52 6.29
CA GLY A 117 -8.47 3.44 4.89
C GLY A 117 -9.41 2.47 4.21
N GLY A 118 -10.22 2.96 3.27
CA GLY A 118 -11.22 2.20 2.57
C GLY A 118 -10.73 0.81 2.17
N GLY A 119 -11.35 -0.21 2.73
CA GLY A 119 -11.13 -1.59 2.35
C GLY A 119 -11.58 -1.80 0.91
N LEU A 120 -10.99 -2.79 0.24
CA LEU A 120 -11.53 -3.28 -1.02
C LEU A 120 -12.89 -3.92 -0.71
N SER A 121 -13.96 -3.15 -0.89
CA SER A 121 -15.31 -3.72 -0.82
C SER A 121 -15.48 -4.71 -1.95
N SER A 122 -15.68 -5.98 -1.66
CA SER A 122 -16.20 -6.89 -2.66
C SER A 122 -17.72 -6.74 -2.68
N THR A 123 -18.21 -6.24 -3.79
CA THR A 123 -19.64 -6.07 -4.05
C THR A 123 -20.11 -7.11 -5.03
N TRP A 124 -21.34 -7.53 -4.87
CA TRP A 124 -22.00 -8.46 -5.76
C TRP A 124 -23.31 -7.85 -6.25
N GLU A 125 -23.60 -8.00 -7.54
CA GLU A 125 -24.91 -7.68 -8.09
C GLU A 125 -25.93 -8.68 -7.53
N PHE A 126 -26.87 -8.17 -6.75
CA PHE A 126 -27.78 -8.98 -5.97
C PHE A 126 -29.16 -9.14 -6.66
N ASN A 127 -29.22 -10.00 -7.66
CA ASN A 127 -30.43 -10.37 -8.39
C ASN A 127 -30.48 -11.87 -8.73
N ARG A 128 -29.49 -12.69 -8.33
CA ARG A 128 -29.28 -14.05 -8.82
C ARG A 128 -29.20 -15.09 -7.71
N GLY A 129 -30.21 -15.15 -6.88
CA GLY A 129 -30.28 -16.13 -5.80
C GLY A 129 -29.86 -15.59 -4.44
N PRO A 130 -29.98 -16.38 -3.38
CA PRO A 130 -29.70 -15.93 -2.03
C PRO A 130 -28.19 -15.75 -1.78
N PHE A 131 -27.86 -14.72 -1.03
CA PHE A 131 -26.55 -14.56 -0.40
C PHE A 131 -26.66 -15.00 1.07
N VAL A 132 -25.73 -15.85 1.49
CA VAL A 132 -25.69 -16.41 2.84
C VAL A 132 -24.47 -15.85 3.59
N ALA A 133 -24.73 -15.03 4.62
CA ALA A 133 -23.73 -14.59 5.55
C ALA A 133 -23.70 -15.50 6.79
N ASN A 134 -22.55 -16.14 7.02
CA ASN A 134 -22.32 -16.90 8.24
C ASN A 134 -21.72 -16.00 9.30
N LEU A 135 -22.36 -15.93 10.48
CA LEU A 135 -21.98 -15.04 11.57
C LEU A 135 -21.86 -15.88 12.86
N ASP A 136 -20.87 -15.55 13.69
CA ASP A 136 -20.72 -16.13 15.01
C ASP A 136 -21.05 -15.04 16.05
N LEU A 137 -22.21 -15.15 16.71
CA LEU A 137 -22.72 -14.11 17.60
C LEU A 137 -21.76 -13.78 18.76
N ASN A 138 -21.01 -14.77 19.22
CA ASN A 138 -19.97 -14.61 20.26
C ASN A 138 -18.91 -13.56 19.90
N GLU A 139 -18.71 -13.25 18.62
CA GLU A 139 -17.78 -12.24 18.17
C GLU A 139 -18.25 -10.82 18.49
N TRP A 140 -19.56 -10.63 18.57
CA TRP A 140 -20.22 -9.35 18.73
C TRP A 140 -20.81 -9.13 20.11
N LYS A 141 -21.22 -10.22 20.78
CA LYS A 141 -21.95 -10.19 22.04
C LYS A 141 -21.45 -11.23 23.01
N SER A 142 -21.15 -10.81 24.25
CA SER A 142 -20.85 -11.71 25.36
C SER A 142 -22.13 -11.95 26.16
N LEU A 143 -22.74 -13.13 25.92
CA LEU A 143 -24.05 -13.48 26.47
C LEU A 143 -23.91 -14.26 27.78
N PRO A 144 -24.43 -13.74 28.91
CA PRO A 144 -24.58 -14.52 30.13
C PRO A 144 -25.67 -15.60 29.99
N PRO A 145 -25.76 -16.58 30.88
CA PRO A 145 -26.86 -17.55 30.93
C PRO A 145 -28.22 -16.87 31.02
N GLY A 146 -29.16 -17.32 30.17
CA GLY A 146 -30.48 -16.72 30.03
C GLY A 146 -31.20 -17.17 28.77
N SER A 147 -32.45 -16.76 28.66
CA SER A 147 -33.24 -16.95 27.44
C SER A 147 -33.28 -15.66 26.63
N TYR A 148 -33.06 -15.77 25.33
CA TYR A 148 -32.87 -14.62 24.43
C TYR A 148 -33.74 -14.71 23.20
N ARG A 149 -34.15 -13.54 22.72
CA ARG A 149 -34.73 -13.33 21.39
C ARG A 149 -33.79 -12.44 20.59
N LEU A 150 -33.55 -12.77 19.35
CA LEU A 150 -32.62 -12.08 18.46
C LEU A 150 -33.28 -11.76 17.14
N LYS A 151 -33.15 -10.52 16.73
CA LYS A 151 -33.34 -10.06 15.35
C LYS A 151 -32.04 -9.39 14.87
N ILE A 152 -31.84 -9.29 13.58
CA ILE A 152 -30.77 -8.47 13.00
C ILE A 152 -31.37 -7.43 12.05
N THR A 153 -30.77 -6.23 12.06
CA THR A 153 -30.94 -5.23 11.01
C THR A 153 -29.70 -5.25 10.14
N GLY A 154 -29.85 -5.64 8.88
CA GLY A 154 -28.77 -5.76 7.91
C GLY A 154 -28.65 -4.53 7.05
N HIS A 155 -27.43 -4.00 6.90
CA HIS A 155 -27.11 -2.83 6.08
C HIS A 155 -26.19 -3.14 4.89
N ARG A 156 -26.08 -4.45 4.52
CA ARG A 156 -25.22 -4.88 3.41
C ARG A 156 -25.71 -4.49 2.04
N VAL A 157 -27.00 -4.20 1.91
CA VAL A 157 -27.64 -3.93 0.64
C VAL A 157 -27.73 -2.44 0.40
N THR A 158 -27.43 -2.02 -0.83
CA THR A 158 -27.57 -0.65 -1.30
C THR A 158 -28.43 -0.62 -2.57
N LEU A 159 -29.02 0.53 -2.86
CA LEU A 159 -29.89 0.74 -4.04
C LEU A 159 -29.14 0.39 -5.35
N PRO A 160 -29.86 -0.04 -6.40
CA PRO A 160 -29.30 -0.29 -7.72
C PRO A 160 -28.45 0.88 -8.23
N GLY A 161 -27.26 0.56 -8.76
CA GLY A 161 -26.34 1.57 -9.30
C GLY A 161 -25.45 2.28 -8.25
N SER A 162 -25.65 1.99 -6.96
CA SER A 162 -24.76 2.47 -5.89
C SER A 162 -23.72 1.41 -5.55
N ASN A 163 -22.53 1.85 -5.11
CA ASN A 163 -21.44 0.97 -4.73
C ASN A 163 -21.33 0.88 -3.20
N PRO A 164 -21.55 -0.27 -2.56
CA PRO A 164 -21.35 -0.43 -1.12
C PRO A 164 -19.91 -0.04 -0.76
N GLY A 165 -19.75 0.88 0.19
CA GLY A 165 -18.46 1.46 0.56
C GLY A 165 -18.18 2.84 -0.05
N ASN A 166 -19.01 3.34 -0.96
CA ASN A 166 -19.04 4.76 -1.29
C ASN A 166 -19.85 5.49 -0.20
N PRO A 167 -19.34 6.56 0.41
CA PRO A 167 -20.10 7.35 1.40
C PRO A 167 -21.41 7.95 0.86
N GLU A 168 -21.57 8.05 -0.45
CA GLU A 168 -22.82 8.49 -1.10
C GLU A 168 -23.84 7.36 -1.33
N SER A 169 -23.46 6.11 -1.03
CA SER A 169 -24.39 4.98 -1.20
C SER A 169 -25.43 4.97 -0.09
N VAL A 170 -26.69 4.96 -0.49
CA VAL A 170 -27.80 4.86 0.46
C VAL A 170 -28.03 3.38 0.79
N PRO A 171 -27.75 2.92 2.04
CA PRO A 171 -28.06 1.57 2.44
C PRO A 171 -29.57 1.33 2.48
N VAL A 172 -29.98 0.12 2.15
CA VAL A 172 -31.35 -0.36 2.31
C VAL A 172 -31.36 -1.25 3.56
N PRO A 173 -31.79 -0.72 4.72
CA PRO A 173 -31.87 -1.52 5.93
C PRO A 173 -32.92 -2.61 5.80
N LEU A 174 -32.59 -3.82 6.19
CA LEU A 174 -33.48 -4.97 6.17
C LEU A 174 -33.54 -5.60 7.55
N GLN A 175 -34.75 -5.81 8.07
CA GLN A 175 -34.95 -6.49 9.35
C GLN A 175 -35.28 -7.96 9.11
N SER A 176 -34.66 -8.85 9.90
CA SER A 176 -34.93 -10.28 9.85
C SER A 176 -36.18 -10.68 10.66
N ASN A 177 -36.58 -11.94 10.49
CA ASN A 177 -37.41 -12.63 11.49
C ASN A 177 -36.68 -12.70 12.84
N GLU A 178 -37.45 -13.01 13.89
CA GLU A 178 -36.93 -13.29 15.23
C GLU A 178 -36.56 -14.78 15.38
N VAL A 179 -35.46 -15.06 16.06
CA VAL A 179 -35.05 -16.38 16.53
C VAL A 179 -34.89 -16.38 18.05
N SER A 180 -35.28 -17.48 18.70
CA SER A 180 -35.17 -17.63 20.16
C SER A 180 -34.17 -18.73 20.52
N PHE A 181 -33.39 -18.50 21.58
CA PHE A 181 -32.43 -19.49 22.07
C PHE A 181 -32.16 -19.27 23.57
N GLN A 182 -31.53 -20.27 24.17
CA GLN A 182 -31.14 -20.25 25.58
C GLN A 182 -29.65 -20.49 25.74
N ILE A 183 -29.01 -19.72 26.60
CA ILE A 183 -27.66 -19.96 27.09
C ILE A 183 -27.76 -20.59 28.47
N VAL A 184 -27.11 -21.75 28.69
CA VAL A 184 -27.00 -22.41 29.96
C VAL A 184 -25.55 -22.38 30.46
N GLU A 185 -25.34 -22.52 31.77
CA GLU A 185 -23.97 -22.62 32.30
C GLU A 185 -23.26 -23.86 31.74
N ALA A 186 -21.96 -23.69 31.49
CA ALA A 186 -21.09 -24.77 31.06
C ALA A 186 -20.44 -25.43 32.28
N SER A 187 -20.47 -26.76 32.35
CA SER A 187 -19.70 -27.46 33.39
C SER A 187 -18.20 -27.42 33.08
N ALA A 188 -17.38 -27.53 34.10
CA ALA A 188 -15.93 -27.58 33.98
C ALA A 188 -15.48 -28.81 33.15
N GLU A 189 -16.18 -29.93 33.30
CA GLU A 189 -15.91 -31.16 32.54
C GLU A 189 -16.14 -30.93 31.05
N TRP A 190 -17.27 -30.32 30.68
CA TRP A 190 -17.58 -30.00 29.27
C TRP A 190 -16.53 -29.03 28.69
N GLN A 191 -16.14 -27.99 29.44
CA GLN A 191 -15.12 -27.06 28.98
C GLN A 191 -13.77 -27.75 28.75
N ALA A 192 -13.38 -28.66 29.64
CA ALA A 192 -12.16 -29.43 29.50
C ALA A 192 -12.19 -30.37 28.30
N GLU A 193 -13.35 -31.01 28.02
CA GLU A 193 -13.58 -31.86 26.87
C GLU A 193 -13.47 -31.05 25.56
N GLN A 194 -14.15 -29.89 25.48
CA GLN A 194 -14.09 -29.02 24.31
C GLN A 194 -12.67 -28.49 24.06
N LEU A 195 -11.97 -28.09 25.09
CA LEU A 195 -10.57 -27.66 25.01
C LEU A 195 -9.69 -28.80 24.47
N SER A 196 -9.80 -30.00 25.05
CA SER A 196 -8.99 -31.15 24.63
C SER A 196 -9.27 -31.54 23.17
N ALA A 197 -10.54 -31.55 22.75
CA ALA A 197 -10.92 -31.83 21.38
C ALA A 197 -10.38 -30.76 20.41
N ALA A 198 -10.52 -29.47 20.74
CA ALA A 198 -10.03 -28.40 19.91
C ALA A 198 -8.50 -28.43 19.77
N VAL A 199 -7.78 -28.66 20.86
CA VAL A 199 -6.32 -28.82 20.87
C VAL A 199 -5.89 -29.99 20.00
N HIS A 200 -6.51 -31.16 20.17
CA HIS A 200 -6.20 -32.35 19.36
C HIS A 200 -6.41 -32.09 17.86
N THR A 201 -7.53 -31.46 17.48
CA THR A 201 -7.82 -31.14 16.09
C THR A 201 -6.79 -30.15 15.53
N LEU A 202 -6.47 -29.08 16.26
CA LEU A 202 -5.48 -28.09 15.83
C LEU A 202 -4.06 -28.66 15.72
N ASP A 203 -3.75 -29.74 16.44
CA ASP A 203 -2.42 -30.39 16.38
C ASP A 203 -2.32 -31.46 15.28
N SER A 204 -3.46 -31.99 14.78
CA SER A 204 -3.50 -33.12 13.87
C SER A 204 -4.09 -32.87 12.50
N ALA A 205 -5.01 -31.90 12.37
CA ALA A 205 -5.70 -31.60 11.11
C ALA A 205 -4.85 -30.68 10.22
N ASP A 206 -5.15 -30.72 8.91
CA ASP A 206 -4.62 -29.75 7.96
C ASP A 206 -5.04 -28.33 8.37
N PRO A 207 -4.11 -27.37 8.54
CA PRO A 207 -4.45 -26.00 8.89
C PRO A 207 -5.42 -25.31 7.93
N SER A 208 -5.52 -25.74 6.68
CA SER A 208 -6.48 -25.20 5.70
C SER A 208 -7.88 -25.84 5.78
N SER A 209 -8.08 -26.86 6.63
CA SER A 209 -9.33 -27.58 6.73
C SER A 209 -10.41 -26.82 7.52
N ASP A 210 -11.68 -27.05 7.17
CA ASP A 210 -12.83 -26.55 7.93
C ASP A 210 -12.84 -27.03 9.39
N GLU A 211 -12.27 -28.20 9.66
CA GLU A 211 -12.19 -28.77 11.01
C GLU A 211 -11.24 -27.97 11.89
N ALA A 212 -10.05 -27.67 11.39
CA ALA A 212 -9.09 -26.82 12.09
C ALA A 212 -9.66 -25.41 12.32
N GLN A 213 -10.36 -24.85 11.35
CA GLN A 213 -11.00 -23.55 11.47
C GLN A 213 -12.10 -23.55 12.54
N ARG A 214 -12.92 -24.60 12.60
CA ARG A 214 -13.92 -24.76 13.68
C ARG A 214 -13.26 -24.92 15.05
N ALA A 215 -12.20 -25.70 15.15
CA ALA A 215 -11.47 -25.91 16.39
C ALA A 215 -10.84 -24.58 16.91
N ALA A 216 -10.29 -23.75 16.04
CA ALA A 216 -9.77 -22.42 16.38
C ALA A 216 -10.88 -21.52 16.97
N LYS A 217 -12.08 -21.52 16.38
CA LYS A 217 -13.25 -20.79 16.90
C LYS A 217 -13.72 -21.32 18.25
N VAL A 218 -13.77 -22.65 18.43
CA VAL A 218 -14.08 -23.23 19.73
C VAL A 218 -13.10 -22.74 20.80
N LEU A 219 -11.80 -22.82 20.52
CA LEU A 219 -10.76 -22.34 21.43
C LEU A 219 -10.92 -20.86 21.74
N ARG A 220 -11.22 -20.03 20.73
CA ARG A 220 -11.43 -18.58 20.82
C ARG A 220 -12.56 -18.21 21.78
N PHE A 221 -13.70 -18.91 21.72
CA PHE A 221 -14.92 -18.52 22.43
C PHE A 221 -15.15 -19.26 23.74
N LEU A 222 -14.41 -20.33 24.02
CA LEU A 222 -14.60 -21.18 25.20
C LEU A 222 -14.53 -20.39 26.51
N GLY A 223 -13.69 -19.35 26.59
CA GLY A 223 -13.69 -18.37 27.68
C GLY A 223 -13.32 -18.94 29.07
N SER A 224 -12.55 -20.02 29.14
CA SER A 224 -11.97 -20.56 30.36
C SER A 224 -10.54 -20.10 30.55
N GLU A 225 -10.01 -20.18 31.79
CA GLU A 225 -8.60 -19.85 32.06
C GLU A 225 -7.66 -20.74 31.24
N SER A 226 -7.92 -22.05 31.18
CA SER A 226 -7.12 -23.01 30.45
C SER A 226 -7.15 -22.74 28.93
N SER A 227 -8.33 -22.38 28.37
CA SER A 227 -8.42 -22.00 26.94
C SER A 227 -7.64 -20.72 26.66
N THR A 228 -7.65 -19.77 27.58
CA THR A 228 -6.90 -18.50 27.42
C THR A 228 -5.38 -18.73 27.47
N GLN A 229 -4.92 -19.62 28.34
CA GLN A 229 -3.51 -20.01 28.38
C GLN A 229 -3.08 -20.73 27.07
N GLU A 230 -3.96 -21.57 26.53
CA GLU A 230 -3.70 -22.25 25.26
C GLU A 230 -3.74 -21.28 24.06
N LEU A 231 -4.65 -20.30 24.06
CA LEU A 231 -4.66 -19.21 23.07
C LEU A 231 -3.33 -18.45 23.11
N ALA A 232 -2.83 -18.08 24.27
CA ALA A 232 -1.56 -17.38 24.43
C ALA A 232 -0.38 -18.23 23.91
N ARG A 233 -0.37 -19.54 24.20
CA ARG A 233 0.64 -20.47 23.69
C ARG A 233 0.61 -20.54 22.15
N ARG A 234 -0.57 -20.77 21.57
CA ARG A 234 -0.73 -20.91 20.12
C ARG A 234 -0.48 -19.61 19.38
N PHE A 235 -0.93 -18.49 19.89
CA PHE A 235 -0.64 -17.18 19.30
C PHE A 235 0.86 -16.92 19.25
N TRP A 236 1.60 -17.31 20.30
CA TRP A 236 3.05 -17.17 20.34
C TRP A 236 3.76 -18.07 19.31
N ASP A 237 3.32 -19.30 19.18
CA ASP A 237 3.93 -20.30 18.28
C ASP A 237 3.45 -20.18 16.81
N SER A 238 2.38 -19.41 16.56
CA SER A 238 1.66 -19.37 15.30
C SER A 238 2.21 -18.37 14.28
N ASN A 239 3.50 -18.09 14.27
CA ASN A 239 4.08 -17.27 13.20
C ASN A 239 3.67 -17.83 11.83
N ASP A 240 2.85 -17.05 11.10
CA ASP A 240 2.32 -17.36 9.75
C ASP A 240 1.25 -18.48 9.68
N GLN A 241 0.57 -18.82 10.77
CA GLN A 241 -0.53 -19.80 10.73
C GLN A 241 -1.89 -19.13 10.45
N PRO A 242 -2.81 -19.83 9.75
CA PRO A 242 -4.08 -19.25 9.31
C PRO A 242 -5.01 -18.79 10.44
N PHE A 243 -4.78 -19.21 11.67
CA PHE A 243 -5.63 -18.92 12.84
C PHE A 243 -5.06 -17.84 13.77
N GLY A 244 -3.98 -17.17 13.41
CA GLY A 244 -3.38 -16.12 14.25
C GLY A 244 -4.37 -15.06 14.72
N TRP A 245 -5.32 -14.68 13.85
CA TRP A 245 -6.39 -13.74 14.19
C TRP A 245 -7.38 -14.29 15.19
N ASP A 246 -7.79 -15.57 15.08
CA ASP A 246 -8.70 -16.19 16.06
C ASP A 246 -8.05 -16.29 17.44
N PHE A 247 -6.77 -16.65 17.51
CA PHE A 247 -6.05 -16.69 18.77
C PHE A 247 -5.90 -15.29 19.37
N LYS A 248 -5.51 -14.31 18.58
CA LYS A 248 -5.39 -12.91 18.99
C LYS A 248 -6.72 -12.36 19.51
N PHE A 249 -7.80 -12.49 18.75
CA PHE A 249 -9.12 -12.02 19.19
C PHE A 249 -9.64 -12.79 20.39
N GLY A 250 -9.31 -14.08 20.52
CA GLY A 250 -9.59 -14.85 21.72
C GLY A 250 -8.92 -14.31 22.96
N LEU A 251 -7.68 -13.84 22.86
CA LEU A 251 -6.98 -13.17 23.98
C LEU A 251 -7.67 -11.88 24.40
N PHE A 252 -8.05 -11.01 23.43
CA PHE A 252 -8.74 -9.75 23.71
C PHE A 252 -10.18 -9.96 24.22
N GLY A 253 -10.89 -10.98 23.72
CA GLY A 253 -12.24 -11.32 24.16
C GLY A 253 -12.32 -12.10 25.48
N SER A 254 -11.19 -12.63 25.97
CA SER A 254 -11.16 -13.46 27.16
C SER A 254 -11.42 -12.68 28.45
N PRO A 255 -12.20 -13.24 29.42
CA PRO A 255 -12.27 -12.70 30.76
C PRO A 255 -10.97 -12.91 31.58
N PHE A 256 -10.04 -13.77 31.13
CA PHE A 256 -8.79 -14.12 31.76
C PHE A 256 -7.57 -13.44 31.13
N ARG A 257 -7.72 -12.18 30.66
CA ARG A 257 -6.64 -11.41 30.01
C ARG A 257 -5.36 -11.33 30.83
N ILE A 258 -5.48 -11.18 32.16
CA ILE A 258 -4.32 -11.06 33.08
C ILE A 258 -3.46 -12.34 33.01
N GLN A 259 -4.08 -13.51 33.03
CA GLN A 259 -3.38 -14.79 32.91
C GLN A 259 -2.69 -14.94 31.55
N ALA A 260 -3.33 -14.46 30.49
CA ALA A 260 -2.70 -14.40 29.15
C ALA A 260 -1.46 -13.51 29.14
N ILE A 261 -1.54 -12.31 29.70
CA ILE A 261 -0.41 -11.36 29.83
C ILE A 261 0.75 -12.02 30.62
N GLU A 262 0.47 -12.63 31.76
CA GLU A 262 1.50 -13.32 32.59
C GLU A 262 2.15 -14.46 31.78
N ARG A 263 1.37 -15.27 31.07
CA ARG A 263 1.86 -16.35 30.24
C ARG A 263 2.76 -15.82 29.11
N MET A 264 2.33 -14.76 28.44
CA MET A 264 3.10 -14.14 27.36
C MET A 264 4.40 -13.50 27.89
N LYS A 265 4.38 -12.83 29.06
CA LYS A 265 5.60 -12.32 29.71
C LYS A 265 6.57 -13.43 30.06
N ALA A 266 6.09 -14.55 30.57
CA ALA A 266 6.95 -15.70 30.85
C ALA A 266 7.61 -16.25 29.60
N ALA A 267 6.88 -16.28 28.47
CA ALA A 267 7.40 -16.75 27.19
C ALA A 267 8.45 -15.79 26.57
N LEU A 268 8.39 -14.47 26.85
CA LEU A 268 9.46 -13.53 26.44
C LEU A 268 10.85 -13.97 26.94
N HIS A 269 10.87 -14.55 28.13
CA HIS A 269 12.11 -14.98 28.78
C HIS A 269 12.51 -16.42 28.46
N ASP A 270 11.68 -17.17 27.74
CA ASP A 270 12.02 -18.53 27.30
C ASP A 270 12.87 -18.48 26.00
N ASN A 271 14.04 -19.08 26.08
CA ASN A 271 15.00 -19.09 24.95
C ASN A 271 14.55 -20.00 23.80
N ARG A 272 13.54 -20.85 23.99
CA ARG A 272 13.00 -21.77 22.97
C ARG A 272 11.97 -21.13 22.05
N HIS A 273 11.34 -20.02 22.49
CA HIS A 273 10.28 -19.37 21.73
C HIS A 273 10.83 -18.21 20.87
N PRO A 274 10.42 -18.10 19.60
CA PRO A 274 10.68 -16.92 18.80
C PRO A 274 9.88 -15.73 19.33
N VAL A 275 10.35 -14.52 19.13
CA VAL A 275 9.62 -13.29 19.49
C VAL A 275 9.45 -12.45 18.24
N THR A 276 8.18 -12.16 17.90
CA THR A 276 7.82 -11.32 16.74
C THR A 276 7.31 -9.96 17.19
N GLN A 277 7.30 -9.00 16.29
CA GLN A 277 6.72 -7.67 16.54
C GLN A 277 5.22 -7.77 16.86
N ASP A 278 4.48 -8.68 16.19
CA ASP A 278 3.05 -8.87 16.48
C ASP A 278 2.81 -9.38 17.91
N VAL A 279 3.67 -10.26 18.41
CA VAL A 279 3.63 -10.73 19.80
C VAL A 279 3.88 -9.56 20.76
N LEU A 280 4.90 -8.74 20.52
CA LEU A 280 5.23 -7.61 21.39
C LEU A 280 4.13 -6.54 21.37
N GLN A 281 3.59 -6.22 20.22
CA GLN A 281 2.48 -5.27 20.07
C GLN A 281 1.20 -5.79 20.74
N THR A 282 0.89 -7.07 20.56
CA THR A 282 -0.29 -7.69 21.17
C THR A 282 -0.18 -7.72 22.69
N LEU A 283 0.98 -8.09 23.22
CA LEU A 283 1.23 -8.07 24.67
C LEU A 283 1.08 -6.65 25.25
N ALA A 284 1.73 -5.66 24.61
CA ALA A 284 1.65 -4.27 25.04
C ALA A 284 0.20 -3.75 25.01
N LEU A 285 -0.54 -4.06 23.94
CA LEU A 285 -1.92 -3.65 23.81
C LEU A 285 -2.83 -4.30 24.85
N LEU A 286 -2.66 -5.61 25.12
CA LEU A 286 -3.39 -6.31 26.18
C LEU A 286 -3.14 -5.68 27.55
N GLU A 287 -1.89 -5.31 27.87
CA GLU A 287 -1.56 -4.66 29.15
C GLU A 287 -2.21 -3.28 29.25
N VAL A 288 -2.04 -2.44 28.23
CA VAL A 288 -2.59 -1.08 28.24
C VAL A 288 -4.12 -1.11 28.31
N GLN A 289 -4.78 -2.00 27.58
CA GLN A 289 -6.24 -2.14 27.66
C GLN A 289 -6.74 -2.75 28.96
N SER A 290 -5.89 -3.50 29.67
CA SER A 290 -6.23 -4.06 30.99
C SER A 290 -5.97 -3.09 32.15
N ASP A 291 -5.24 -1.99 31.90
CA ASP A 291 -4.99 -0.95 32.90
C ASP A 291 -6.10 0.11 32.88
N PRO A 292 -6.86 0.28 33.98
CA PRO A 292 -7.93 1.29 34.07
C PRO A 292 -7.47 2.72 33.75
N LYS A 293 -6.18 3.03 33.91
CA LYS A 293 -5.61 4.37 33.67
C LYS A 293 -5.54 4.71 32.18
N HIS A 294 -5.56 3.71 31.32
CA HIS A 294 -5.42 3.84 29.88
C HIS A 294 -6.69 3.53 29.11
N GLN A 295 -7.81 3.35 29.81
CA GLN A 295 -9.11 3.15 29.14
C GLN A 295 -9.52 4.41 28.37
N LEU A 296 -9.98 4.22 27.12
CA LEU A 296 -10.48 5.30 26.31
C LEU A 296 -11.86 5.74 26.80
N PRO A 297 -12.11 7.04 26.96
CA PRO A 297 -13.46 7.53 27.24
C PRO A 297 -14.37 7.28 26.02
N VAL A 298 -15.67 7.24 26.25
CA VAL A 298 -16.63 7.23 25.15
C VAL A 298 -16.41 8.50 24.32
N TYR A 299 -16.39 8.33 22.99
CA TYR A 299 -16.24 9.47 22.09
C TYR A 299 -17.42 10.45 22.26
N ASP A 300 -17.12 11.69 22.56
CA ASP A 300 -18.10 12.76 22.67
C ASP A 300 -17.84 13.79 21.55
N GLU A 301 -18.77 13.92 20.62
CA GLU A 301 -18.68 14.87 19.52
C GLU A 301 -18.57 16.33 19.98
N LYS A 302 -19.10 16.64 21.18
CA LYS A 302 -19.02 17.96 21.80
C LYS A 302 -17.66 18.24 22.42
N ASN A 303 -16.87 17.21 22.71
CA ASN A 303 -15.53 17.33 23.31
C ASN A 303 -14.54 16.32 22.67
N PRO A 304 -14.24 16.44 21.36
CA PRO A 304 -13.34 15.51 20.67
C PRO A 304 -11.89 15.59 21.16
N GLU A 305 -11.49 16.71 21.77
CA GLU A 305 -10.11 16.90 22.25
C GLU A 305 -9.79 15.96 23.42
N ALA A 306 -10.74 15.73 24.32
CA ALA A 306 -10.55 14.83 25.46
C ALA A 306 -10.29 13.40 25.00
N TRP A 307 -11.04 12.92 24.00
CA TRP A 307 -10.86 11.61 23.40
C TRP A 307 -9.53 11.52 22.67
N THR A 308 -9.18 12.54 21.86
CA THR A 308 -7.91 12.59 21.12
C THR A 308 -6.72 12.52 22.07
N LYS A 309 -6.75 13.30 23.16
CA LYS A 309 -5.69 13.29 24.17
C LYS A 309 -5.56 11.92 24.87
N ALA A 310 -6.69 11.30 25.23
CA ALA A 310 -6.68 9.97 25.84
C ALA A 310 -6.16 8.90 24.88
N ARG A 311 -6.56 8.97 23.60
CA ARG A 311 -6.08 8.11 22.53
C ARG A 311 -4.57 8.23 22.33
N ASP A 312 -4.05 9.45 22.25
CA ASP A 312 -2.62 9.69 22.05
C ASP A 312 -1.80 9.19 23.25
N ALA A 313 -2.30 9.38 24.48
CA ALA A 313 -1.68 8.81 25.68
C ALA A 313 -1.72 7.27 25.69
N HIS A 314 -2.80 6.67 25.18
CA HIS A 314 -2.92 5.22 25.04
C HIS A 314 -1.90 4.66 24.03
N PHE A 315 -1.74 5.29 22.87
CA PHE A 315 -0.73 4.91 21.88
C PHE A 315 0.69 5.08 22.42
N GLU A 316 0.95 6.16 23.14
CA GLU A 316 2.26 6.40 23.74
C GLU A 316 2.60 5.31 24.76
N ALA A 317 1.64 4.89 25.61
CA ALA A 317 1.84 3.80 26.55
C ALA A 317 2.15 2.47 25.85
N ILE A 318 1.45 2.16 24.73
CA ILE A 318 1.74 0.97 23.93
C ILE A 318 3.17 1.06 23.37
N ASN A 319 3.56 2.17 22.75
CA ASN A 319 4.89 2.35 22.17
C ASN A 319 6.00 2.20 23.22
N GLN A 320 5.81 2.74 24.42
CA GLN A 320 6.76 2.62 25.53
C GLN A 320 6.92 1.16 25.96
N LEU A 321 5.81 0.40 26.09
CA LEU A 321 5.87 -1.02 26.42
C LEU A 321 6.52 -1.84 25.29
N VAL A 322 6.20 -1.60 24.04
CA VAL A 322 6.84 -2.27 22.90
C VAL A 322 8.35 -1.99 22.89
N ALA A 323 8.76 -0.74 23.08
CA ALA A 323 10.18 -0.38 23.16
C ALA A 323 10.88 -1.09 24.34
N LYS A 324 10.25 -1.12 25.52
CA LYS A 324 10.74 -1.85 26.70
C LYS A 324 10.95 -3.33 26.39
N TYR A 325 9.93 -4.00 25.88
CA TYR A 325 10.02 -5.43 25.56
C TYR A 325 11.02 -5.71 24.43
N THR A 326 11.09 -4.86 23.42
CA THR A 326 12.10 -4.96 22.36
C THR A 326 13.51 -4.90 22.96
N ALA A 327 13.78 -3.98 23.88
CA ALA A 327 15.07 -3.88 24.56
C ALA A 327 15.39 -5.12 25.41
N GLU A 328 14.42 -5.63 26.16
CA GLU A 328 14.57 -6.84 26.98
C GLU A 328 14.89 -8.07 26.11
N VAL A 329 14.21 -8.20 24.96
CA VAL A 329 14.45 -9.30 23.99
C VAL A 329 15.81 -9.15 23.35
N ALA A 330 16.20 -7.95 22.91
CA ALA A 330 17.49 -7.67 22.32
C ALA A 330 18.65 -8.03 23.25
N ALA A 331 18.54 -7.70 24.54
CA ALA A 331 19.55 -8.04 25.55
C ALA A 331 19.76 -9.56 25.76
N ARG A 332 18.78 -10.38 25.37
CA ARG A 332 18.76 -11.83 25.59
C ARG A 332 18.85 -12.66 24.30
N VAL A 333 18.82 -12.03 23.14
CA VAL A 333 18.71 -12.73 21.85
C VAL A 333 19.87 -13.71 21.62
N GLN A 334 21.05 -13.43 22.15
CA GLN A 334 22.20 -14.33 22.08
C GLN A 334 21.98 -15.68 22.79
N ALA A 335 21.18 -15.71 23.84
CA ALA A 335 20.86 -16.93 24.57
C ALA A 335 19.86 -17.83 23.83
N LYS A 336 19.13 -17.29 22.83
CA LYS A 336 18.24 -18.10 22.00
C LYS A 336 19.04 -18.93 21.00
N SER A 337 18.43 -20.02 20.48
CA SER A 337 19.07 -20.92 19.51
C SER A 337 18.12 -21.29 18.37
N GLY A 338 18.69 -21.79 17.27
CA GLY A 338 17.94 -22.29 16.11
C GLY A 338 16.89 -21.30 15.62
N LEU A 339 15.68 -21.80 15.34
CA LEU A 339 14.55 -21.03 14.85
C LEU A 339 14.21 -19.82 15.74
N ALA A 340 14.22 -20.01 17.07
CA ALA A 340 13.87 -18.93 18.00
C ALA A 340 14.83 -17.74 17.87
N ARG A 341 16.13 -17.98 17.72
CA ARG A 341 17.12 -16.93 17.48
C ARG A 341 16.90 -16.29 16.14
N ALA A 342 16.84 -17.08 15.08
CA ALA A 342 16.77 -16.60 13.70
C ALA A 342 15.55 -15.67 13.48
N VAL A 343 14.35 -16.10 13.90
CA VAL A 343 13.12 -15.30 13.82
C VAL A 343 13.21 -14.05 14.69
N THR A 344 13.67 -14.19 15.94
CA THR A 344 13.75 -13.02 16.84
C THR A 344 14.72 -11.96 16.32
N VAL A 345 15.89 -12.37 15.80
CA VAL A 345 16.87 -11.43 15.22
C VAL A 345 16.30 -10.72 14.01
N ASN A 346 15.63 -11.46 13.11
CA ASN A 346 14.97 -10.89 11.95
C ASN A 346 13.92 -9.82 12.35
N GLU A 347 13.11 -10.12 13.34
CA GLU A 347 12.08 -9.20 13.85
C GLU A 347 12.68 -7.95 14.55
N LEU A 348 13.78 -8.11 15.29
CA LEU A 348 14.50 -6.99 15.91
C LEU A 348 15.08 -6.04 14.85
N LEU A 349 15.62 -6.56 13.76
CA LEU A 349 16.14 -5.75 12.65
C LEU A 349 15.03 -5.00 11.89
N GLN A 350 13.80 -5.51 11.93
CA GLN A 350 12.63 -4.85 11.33
C GLN A 350 11.90 -3.89 12.30
N SER A 351 12.29 -3.89 13.56
CA SER A 351 11.69 -3.05 14.59
C SER A 351 11.89 -1.56 14.29
N LYS A 352 10.88 -0.75 14.59
CA LYS A 352 10.98 0.72 14.55
C LYS A 352 11.81 1.30 15.72
N THR A 353 12.16 0.48 16.70
CA THR A 353 12.99 0.89 17.82
C THR A 353 14.41 1.16 17.32
N PRO A 354 14.98 2.37 17.55
CA PRO A 354 16.30 2.69 17.09
C PRO A 354 17.36 1.76 17.71
N LEU A 355 18.14 1.11 16.85
CA LEU A 355 19.29 0.30 17.26
C LEU A 355 20.56 1.13 17.09
N SER A 356 21.53 0.98 17.99
CA SER A 356 22.86 1.53 17.74
C SER A 356 23.50 0.84 16.51
N PRO A 357 24.35 1.51 15.73
CA PRO A 357 25.02 0.91 14.58
C PRO A 357 25.72 -0.42 14.92
N MET A 358 26.40 -0.48 16.06
CA MET A 358 27.07 -1.69 16.53
C MET A 358 26.08 -2.81 16.83
N ALA A 359 24.96 -2.53 17.51
CA ALA A 359 23.94 -3.54 17.80
C ALA A 359 23.28 -4.04 16.49
N LYS A 360 23.05 -3.16 15.53
CA LYS A 360 22.53 -3.52 14.20
C LYS A 360 23.46 -4.50 13.51
N THR A 361 24.76 -4.16 13.38
CA THR A 361 25.76 -5.04 12.76
C THR A 361 25.82 -6.42 13.44
N GLN A 362 25.81 -6.46 14.78
CA GLN A 362 25.80 -7.74 15.50
C GLN A 362 24.57 -8.59 15.20
N LEU A 363 23.40 -7.97 15.08
CA LEU A 363 22.16 -8.67 14.74
C LEU A 363 22.19 -9.16 13.27
N GLU A 364 22.74 -8.39 12.34
CA GLU A 364 22.90 -8.78 10.95
C GLU A 364 23.84 -10.02 10.84
N GLU A 365 24.98 -10.01 11.53
CA GLU A 365 25.88 -11.16 11.62
C GLU A 365 25.18 -12.40 12.23
N MET A 366 24.40 -12.20 13.29
CA MET A 366 23.64 -13.29 13.91
C MET A 366 22.55 -13.84 12.98
N LEU A 367 21.91 -12.99 12.18
CA LEU A 367 20.90 -13.41 11.21
C LEU A 367 21.50 -14.31 10.14
N VAL A 368 22.62 -13.88 9.56
CA VAL A 368 23.37 -14.67 8.55
C VAL A 368 23.84 -15.99 9.15
N ALA A 369 24.40 -15.97 10.37
CA ALA A 369 24.84 -17.20 11.07
C ALA A 369 23.71 -18.16 11.43
N SER A 370 22.46 -17.66 11.49
CA SER A 370 21.26 -18.46 11.79
C SER A 370 20.41 -18.75 10.54
N TRP A 371 20.91 -18.47 9.34
CA TRP A 371 20.18 -18.52 8.08
C TRP A 371 19.43 -19.85 7.87
N ASP A 372 20.12 -20.98 8.03
CA ASP A 372 19.55 -22.32 7.80
C ASP A 372 18.40 -22.65 8.79
N SER A 373 18.30 -21.92 9.88
CA SER A 373 17.22 -22.08 10.86
C SER A 373 15.98 -21.25 10.53
N LEU A 374 16.06 -20.32 9.57
CA LEU A 374 14.91 -19.53 9.13
C LEU A 374 13.96 -20.36 8.27
N PRO A 375 12.64 -20.19 8.41
CA PRO A 375 11.69 -20.73 7.44
C PRO A 375 12.01 -20.21 6.02
N VAL A 376 11.84 -21.06 5.02
CA VAL A 376 12.17 -20.71 3.62
C VAL A 376 11.41 -19.48 3.14
N ALA A 377 10.15 -19.29 3.58
CA ALA A 377 9.38 -18.10 3.26
C ALA A 377 10.07 -16.81 3.76
N ARG A 378 10.65 -16.84 4.95
CA ARG A 378 11.40 -15.69 5.53
C ARG A 378 12.74 -15.49 4.83
N GLN A 379 13.43 -16.56 4.47
CA GLN A 379 14.66 -16.46 3.66
C GLN A 379 14.37 -15.78 2.33
N ASN A 380 13.29 -16.17 1.66
CA ASN A 380 12.85 -15.58 0.41
C ASN A 380 12.50 -14.09 0.56
N GLU A 381 11.76 -13.74 1.60
CA GLU A 381 11.41 -12.35 1.92
C GLU A 381 12.64 -11.47 2.12
N LEU A 382 13.64 -11.98 2.84
CA LEU A 382 14.90 -11.27 3.07
C LEU A 382 15.67 -11.04 1.77
N ILE A 383 15.78 -12.04 0.91
CA ILE A 383 16.45 -11.90 -0.39
C ILE A 383 15.74 -10.90 -1.29
N LEU A 384 14.38 -10.90 -1.27
CA LEU A 384 13.58 -10.04 -2.14
C LEU A 384 13.51 -8.59 -1.64
N TYR A 385 13.26 -8.40 -0.34
CA TYR A 385 12.78 -7.11 0.18
C TYR A 385 13.67 -6.49 1.27
N ARG A 386 14.61 -7.28 1.85
CA ARG A 386 15.44 -6.87 2.98
C ARG A 386 16.91 -7.21 2.78
N TRP A 387 17.34 -7.18 1.53
CA TRP A 387 18.70 -7.57 1.15
C TRP A 387 19.79 -6.81 1.87
N GLU A 388 19.56 -5.54 2.17
CA GLU A 388 20.48 -4.68 2.91
C GLU A 388 20.83 -5.18 4.31
N GLN A 389 19.99 -6.06 4.88
CA GLN A 389 20.19 -6.64 6.21
C GLN A 389 21.03 -7.92 6.19
N ILE A 390 21.14 -8.57 5.03
CA ILE A 390 21.72 -9.90 4.91
C ILE A 390 22.78 -10.02 3.82
N GLY A 391 23.13 -8.95 3.13
CA GLY A 391 24.04 -8.93 1.99
C GLY A 391 25.46 -9.40 2.34
N ASP A 392 25.63 -10.69 2.65
CA ASP A 392 26.88 -11.33 3.06
C ASP A 392 27.36 -12.37 2.02
N PRO A 393 28.67 -12.43 1.72
CA PRO A 393 29.23 -13.43 0.83
C PRO A 393 28.93 -14.91 1.19
N GLN A 394 28.59 -15.19 2.45
CA GLN A 394 28.18 -16.53 2.88
C GLN A 394 26.92 -17.04 2.18
N LEU A 395 26.08 -16.12 1.65
CA LEU A 395 24.86 -16.46 0.92
C LEU A 395 25.09 -16.78 -0.57
N LEU A 396 26.32 -16.58 -1.10
CA LEU A 396 26.62 -16.86 -2.50
C LEU A 396 26.29 -18.29 -2.96
N PRO A 397 26.51 -19.36 -2.16
CA PRO A 397 26.13 -20.71 -2.56
C PRO A 397 24.63 -20.86 -2.81
N ILE A 398 23.82 -20.25 -1.96
CA ILE A 398 22.33 -20.27 -2.06
C ILE A 398 21.88 -19.54 -3.32
N LEU A 399 22.40 -18.33 -3.53
CA LEU A 399 22.09 -17.53 -4.71
C LEU A 399 22.50 -18.23 -6.01
N ARG A 400 23.66 -18.90 -6.02
CA ARG A 400 24.10 -19.75 -7.15
C ARG A 400 23.11 -20.86 -7.42
N GLY A 401 22.67 -21.57 -6.38
CA GLY A 401 21.64 -22.59 -6.49
C GLY A 401 20.35 -22.09 -7.15
N ILE A 402 19.87 -20.93 -6.75
CA ILE A 402 18.68 -20.29 -7.36
C ILE A 402 18.92 -19.97 -8.85
N VAL A 403 20.07 -19.37 -9.19
CA VAL A 403 20.42 -19.03 -10.58
C VAL A 403 20.56 -20.27 -11.45
N ASP A 404 21.13 -21.33 -10.92
CA ASP A 404 21.42 -22.59 -11.64
C ASP A 404 20.18 -23.53 -11.67
N GLY A 405 19.05 -23.11 -11.11
CA GLY A 405 17.78 -23.86 -11.13
C GLY A 405 17.72 -25.02 -10.14
N GLN A 406 18.63 -25.06 -9.18
CA GLN A 406 18.55 -25.99 -8.06
C GLN A 406 17.42 -25.55 -7.16
N ALA A 407 16.33 -26.30 -7.16
CA ALA A 407 15.13 -25.95 -6.42
C ALA A 407 15.42 -25.81 -4.92
N ASN A 408 15.09 -24.64 -4.37
CA ASN A 408 14.90 -24.53 -2.94
C ASN A 408 13.53 -25.18 -2.65
N PRO A 409 13.46 -26.35 -1.98
CA PRO A 409 12.20 -27.04 -1.74
C PRO A 409 11.42 -26.29 -0.68
N GLY A 410 10.52 -25.42 -1.08
CA GLY A 410 9.66 -24.69 -0.16
C GLY A 410 8.79 -23.70 -0.90
N SER A 411 7.63 -23.42 -0.35
CA SER A 411 6.59 -22.49 -0.76
C SER A 411 6.81 -21.73 -2.08
N GLU A 412 5.91 -21.88 -3.05
CA GLU A 412 5.91 -21.08 -4.28
C GLU A 412 5.63 -19.59 -4.05
N VAL A 413 5.16 -19.24 -2.84
CA VAL A 413 4.85 -17.85 -2.46
C VAL A 413 6.15 -17.11 -2.12
N ASN A 414 6.36 -15.97 -2.76
CA ASN A 414 7.54 -15.10 -2.58
C ASN A 414 8.89 -15.79 -2.89
N LYS A 415 8.94 -16.72 -3.84
CA LYS A 415 10.19 -17.32 -4.26
C LYS A 415 11.05 -16.31 -5.01
N PRO A 416 12.31 -16.05 -4.60
CA PRO A 416 13.21 -15.21 -5.38
C PRO A 416 13.37 -15.78 -6.77
N ASP A 417 13.14 -14.93 -7.77
CA ASP A 417 13.38 -15.33 -9.14
C ASP A 417 14.88 -15.36 -9.46
N ARG A 418 15.21 -16.00 -10.56
CA ARG A 418 16.57 -16.12 -11.06
C ARG A 418 17.22 -14.76 -11.31
N ALA A 419 16.43 -13.78 -11.71
CA ALA A 419 16.89 -12.42 -11.96
C ALA A 419 17.34 -11.73 -10.66
N THR A 420 16.55 -11.84 -9.60
CA THR A 420 16.89 -11.29 -8.28
C THR A 420 18.17 -11.94 -7.74
N ALA A 421 18.26 -13.28 -7.80
CA ALA A 421 19.46 -13.98 -7.32
C ALA A 421 20.72 -13.57 -8.10
N LEU A 422 20.62 -13.38 -9.42
CA LEU A 422 21.72 -12.91 -10.26
C LEU A 422 22.13 -11.48 -9.91
N GLN A 423 21.19 -10.60 -9.63
CA GLN A 423 21.47 -9.24 -9.16
C GLN A 423 22.24 -9.30 -7.83
N ARG A 424 21.79 -10.10 -6.86
CA ARG A 424 22.46 -10.24 -5.56
C ARG A 424 23.87 -10.83 -5.68
N ILE A 425 24.10 -11.78 -6.62
CA ILE A 425 25.46 -12.25 -6.93
C ILE A 425 26.31 -11.11 -7.47
N TYR A 426 25.77 -10.26 -8.35
CA TYR A 426 26.53 -9.12 -8.88
C TYR A 426 26.90 -8.11 -7.78
N GLU A 427 26.00 -7.87 -6.82
CA GLU A 427 26.23 -6.98 -5.68
C GLU A 427 27.32 -7.53 -4.73
N LEU A 428 27.32 -8.85 -4.43
CA LEU A 428 28.29 -9.48 -3.53
C LEU A 428 29.61 -9.82 -4.20
N SER A 429 29.59 -10.20 -5.47
CA SER A 429 30.75 -10.65 -6.25
C SER A 429 30.66 -10.08 -7.66
N PRO A 430 30.99 -8.79 -7.88
CA PRO A 430 30.84 -8.14 -9.17
C PRO A 430 31.49 -8.88 -10.34
N GLY A 431 32.65 -9.48 -10.13
CA GLY A 431 33.35 -10.26 -11.14
C GLY A 431 32.59 -11.50 -11.60
N GLU A 432 32.08 -12.30 -10.65
CA GLU A 432 31.25 -13.47 -10.95
C GLU A 432 29.91 -13.07 -11.54
N GLY A 433 29.22 -12.08 -10.92
CA GLY A 433 27.94 -11.59 -11.38
C GLY A 433 28.03 -11.09 -12.81
N ARG A 434 29.06 -10.29 -13.14
CA ARG A 434 29.32 -9.83 -14.50
C ARG A 434 29.47 -11.00 -15.49
N GLN A 435 30.29 -12.02 -15.18
CA GLN A 435 30.46 -13.18 -16.04
C GLN A 435 29.13 -13.92 -16.27
N ARG A 436 28.28 -14.05 -15.25
CA ARG A 436 26.96 -14.67 -15.36
C ARG A 436 26.02 -13.83 -16.23
N ILE A 437 25.99 -12.50 -16.04
CA ILE A 437 25.18 -11.59 -16.87
C ILE A 437 25.61 -11.65 -18.33
N LEU A 438 26.92 -11.65 -18.63
CA LEU A 438 27.43 -11.78 -20.01
C LEU A 438 27.02 -13.12 -20.64
N ARG A 439 26.96 -14.21 -19.87
CA ARG A 439 26.45 -15.50 -20.35
C ARG A 439 24.97 -15.43 -20.71
N GLU A 440 24.16 -14.77 -19.87
CA GLU A 440 22.74 -14.56 -20.14
C GLU A 440 22.49 -13.67 -21.38
N LEU A 441 23.33 -12.65 -21.59
CA LEU A 441 23.28 -11.83 -22.80
C LEU A 441 23.61 -12.61 -24.07
N ALA A 442 24.51 -13.61 -23.98
CA ALA A 442 24.85 -14.49 -25.09
C ALA A 442 23.79 -15.57 -25.38
N ALA A 443 23.12 -16.06 -24.34
CA ALA A 443 22.11 -17.12 -24.42
C ALA A 443 20.70 -16.54 -24.18
N PRO A 444 19.82 -16.53 -25.20
CA PRO A 444 18.48 -15.94 -25.07
C PRO A 444 17.59 -16.81 -24.16
N ARG A 445 17.58 -16.52 -22.87
CA ARG A 445 16.59 -17.01 -21.90
C ARG A 445 15.68 -15.84 -21.51
N GLY A 446 14.39 -15.96 -21.77
CA GLY A 446 13.43 -14.87 -21.62
C GLY A 446 12.97 -14.58 -20.19
N ASP A 447 13.55 -15.20 -19.17
CA ASP A 447 13.12 -15.13 -17.79
C ASP A 447 13.84 -14.06 -16.94
N ILE A 448 14.89 -13.43 -17.47
CA ILE A 448 15.66 -12.43 -16.72
C ILE A 448 15.29 -11.02 -17.16
N LYS A 449 14.92 -10.20 -16.18
CA LYS A 449 14.45 -8.82 -16.38
C LYS A 449 15.59 -7.89 -16.80
N ILE A 450 15.20 -6.82 -17.52
CA ILE A 450 16.13 -5.79 -18.01
C ILE A 450 16.90 -5.10 -16.88
N GLU A 451 16.27 -4.91 -15.72
CA GLU A 451 16.88 -4.27 -14.56
C GLU A 451 18.16 -5.00 -14.11
N VAL A 452 18.21 -6.30 -14.33
CA VAL A 452 19.37 -7.13 -14.00
C VAL A 452 20.35 -7.25 -15.15
N LEU A 453 19.86 -7.53 -16.36
CA LEU A 453 20.71 -7.63 -17.55
C LEU A 453 21.33 -6.29 -17.93
N GLY A 454 20.63 -5.18 -17.66
CA GLY A 454 21.05 -3.83 -17.93
C GLY A 454 21.95 -3.20 -16.85
N ILE A 455 22.32 -3.95 -15.80
CA ILE A 455 23.06 -3.39 -14.63
C ILE A 455 24.54 -3.11 -14.93
N LEU A 456 25.10 -3.72 -15.98
CA LEU A 456 26.50 -3.52 -16.31
C LEU A 456 26.76 -2.06 -16.67
N PRO A 457 27.91 -1.46 -16.23
CA PRO A 457 28.21 -0.06 -16.43
C PRO A 457 28.53 0.31 -17.89
N GLU A 458 28.90 -0.67 -18.71
CA GLU A 458 29.22 -0.44 -20.11
C GLU A 458 28.02 0.06 -20.89
N ARG A 459 28.23 1.05 -21.74
CA ARG A 459 27.20 1.58 -22.65
C ARG A 459 27.15 0.85 -23.99
N GLU A 460 28.21 0.12 -24.35
CA GLU A 460 28.31 -0.68 -25.55
C GLU A 460 29.05 -1.98 -25.24
N LEU A 461 28.55 -3.07 -25.80
CA LEU A 461 29.15 -4.40 -25.75
C LEU A 461 29.17 -4.99 -27.16
N PRO A 462 30.10 -4.54 -28.06
CA PRO A 462 30.10 -4.90 -29.48
C PRO A 462 30.15 -6.41 -29.75
N GLN A 463 30.69 -7.20 -28.83
CA GLN A 463 30.69 -8.67 -28.92
C GLN A 463 29.30 -9.30 -28.88
N PHE A 464 28.27 -8.54 -28.43
CA PHE A 464 26.88 -9.01 -28.41
C PHE A 464 26.01 -8.38 -29.48
N ASP A 465 26.56 -7.58 -30.41
CA ASP A 465 25.81 -6.93 -31.47
C ASP A 465 24.96 -7.92 -32.28
N LEU A 466 25.55 -9.04 -32.72
CA LEU A 466 24.84 -10.07 -33.48
C LEU A 466 23.69 -10.74 -32.69
N PRO A 467 23.92 -11.25 -31.47
CA PRO A 467 22.84 -11.77 -30.63
C PRO A 467 21.72 -10.75 -30.36
N LEU A 468 22.04 -9.50 -30.03
CA LEU A 468 21.07 -8.46 -29.72
C LEU A 468 20.18 -8.12 -30.92
N VAL A 469 20.75 -7.95 -32.12
CA VAL A 469 19.97 -7.65 -33.32
C VAL A 469 19.16 -8.86 -33.78
N ALA A 470 19.68 -10.08 -33.62
CA ALA A 470 18.95 -11.30 -33.96
C ALA A 470 17.68 -11.49 -33.13
N ARG A 471 17.71 -11.14 -31.84
CA ARG A 471 16.55 -11.16 -30.95
C ARG A 471 15.45 -10.24 -31.46
N VAL A 472 15.78 -9.00 -31.80
CA VAL A 472 14.81 -7.99 -32.27
C VAL A 472 14.19 -8.38 -33.62
N LYS A 473 14.87 -9.18 -34.44
CA LYS A 473 14.37 -9.66 -35.72
C LYS A 473 13.51 -10.91 -35.67
N ALA A 474 13.54 -11.64 -34.57
CA ALA A 474 12.93 -12.97 -34.47
C ALA A 474 11.38 -13.00 -34.42
N GLY A 475 10.70 -11.88 -34.47
CA GLY A 475 9.22 -11.79 -34.50
C GLY A 475 8.48 -12.05 -33.18
N ASN A 476 9.09 -12.80 -32.26
CA ASN A 476 8.62 -13.03 -30.89
C ASN A 476 9.46 -12.25 -29.88
N THR A 477 9.70 -10.99 -30.15
CA THR A 477 10.57 -10.12 -29.36
C THR A 477 9.86 -9.62 -28.11
N SER A 478 10.53 -9.75 -26.97
CA SER A 478 10.11 -9.14 -25.72
C SER A 478 10.57 -7.68 -25.64
N ASP A 479 9.88 -6.87 -24.83
CA ASP A 479 10.31 -5.50 -24.53
C ASP A 479 11.76 -5.46 -24.01
N THR A 480 12.16 -6.49 -23.23
CA THR A 480 13.52 -6.66 -22.74
C THR A 480 14.57 -6.72 -23.85
N ASP A 481 14.28 -7.40 -24.97
CA ASP A 481 15.22 -7.51 -26.08
C ASP A 481 15.53 -6.15 -26.72
N PHE A 482 14.50 -5.31 -26.89
CA PHE A 482 14.67 -3.95 -27.39
C PHE A 482 15.44 -3.06 -26.42
N GLN A 483 15.17 -3.19 -25.14
CA GLN A 483 15.84 -2.40 -24.10
C GLN A 483 17.33 -2.84 -23.97
N LEU A 484 17.65 -4.11 -24.11
CA LEU A 484 19.03 -4.60 -24.14
C LEU A 484 19.78 -4.11 -25.39
N LEU A 485 19.13 -4.12 -26.54
CA LEU A 485 19.69 -3.55 -27.77
C LEU A 485 19.98 -2.05 -27.57
N GLN A 486 19.03 -1.29 -27.07
CA GLN A 486 19.22 0.11 -26.72
C GLN A 486 20.42 0.31 -25.78
N ARG A 487 20.55 -0.52 -24.78
CA ARG A 487 21.57 -0.37 -23.72
C ARG A 487 22.98 -0.68 -24.23
N TYR A 488 23.15 -1.78 -24.97
CA TYR A 488 24.46 -2.36 -25.24
C TYR A 488 24.89 -2.40 -26.71
N ALA A 489 23.99 -2.21 -27.68
CA ALA A 489 24.32 -2.28 -29.08
C ALA A 489 25.28 -1.16 -29.48
N SER A 490 26.32 -1.53 -30.26
CA SER A 490 27.30 -0.54 -30.72
C SER A 490 26.80 0.29 -31.89
N GLY A 491 27.45 1.41 -32.14
CA GLY A 491 27.17 2.27 -33.30
C GLY A 491 27.34 1.58 -34.65
N LYS A 492 28.03 0.45 -34.73
CA LYS A 492 28.20 -0.33 -35.95
C LYS A 492 26.90 -0.93 -36.49
N LEU A 493 25.94 -1.18 -35.60
CA LEU A 493 24.62 -1.71 -35.97
C LEU A 493 23.66 -0.65 -36.53
N LEU A 494 24.01 0.63 -36.53
CA LEU A 494 23.12 1.71 -36.92
C LEU A 494 22.38 1.49 -38.25
N PRO A 495 23.05 1.11 -39.36
CA PRO A 495 22.36 0.91 -40.66
C PRO A 495 21.35 -0.24 -40.61
N GLU A 496 21.64 -1.26 -39.81
CA GLU A 496 20.76 -2.42 -39.67
C GLU A 496 19.53 -2.07 -38.81
N ILE A 497 19.75 -1.41 -37.70
CA ILE A 497 18.66 -0.99 -36.79
C ILE A 497 17.76 0.06 -37.47
N GLN A 498 18.31 0.96 -38.28
CA GLN A 498 17.51 1.89 -39.11
C GLN A 498 16.57 1.15 -40.04
N ARG A 499 17.05 0.08 -40.71
CA ARG A 499 16.21 -0.75 -41.59
C ARG A 499 15.09 -1.43 -40.82
N VAL A 500 15.41 -2.08 -39.70
CA VAL A 500 14.42 -2.76 -38.86
C VAL A 500 13.38 -1.75 -38.33
N TYR A 501 13.82 -0.62 -37.84
CA TYR A 501 12.93 0.43 -37.34
C TYR A 501 12.00 0.97 -38.45
N SER A 502 12.53 1.29 -39.62
CA SER A 502 11.72 1.82 -40.72
C SER A 502 10.69 0.81 -41.23
N ALA A 503 11.00 -0.49 -41.18
CA ALA A 503 10.09 -1.55 -41.59
C ALA A 503 8.93 -1.79 -40.62
N HIS A 504 9.17 -1.66 -39.31
CA HIS A 504 8.26 -2.16 -38.26
C HIS A 504 7.75 -1.10 -37.27
N ARG A 505 8.19 0.17 -37.37
CA ARG A 505 7.82 1.21 -36.39
C ARG A 505 6.32 1.39 -36.18
N GLY A 506 5.51 1.14 -37.21
CA GLY A 506 4.04 1.25 -37.12
C GLY A 506 3.34 0.03 -36.52
N GLU A 507 4.07 -1.05 -36.32
CA GLU A 507 3.56 -2.33 -35.81
C GLU A 507 3.94 -2.54 -34.35
N TRP A 508 4.93 -1.84 -33.83
CA TRP A 508 5.47 -2.02 -32.50
C TRP A 508 4.69 -1.25 -31.43
N ALA A 509 4.58 -1.86 -30.24
CA ALA A 509 4.14 -1.19 -29.04
C ALA A 509 5.14 -0.08 -28.60
N CYS A 510 4.76 0.71 -27.60
CA CYS A 510 5.52 1.89 -27.17
C CYS A 510 6.94 1.59 -26.67
N VAL A 511 7.13 0.51 -25.94
CA VAL A 511 8.45 0.16 -25.35
C VAL A 511 9.50 -0.15 -26.42
N PRO A 512 9.23 -1.00 -27.42
CA PRO A 512 10.12 -1.21 -28.56
C PRO A 512 10.49 0.07 -29.31
N GLN A 513 9.50 0.89 -29.65
CA GLN A 513 9.75 2.15 -30.37
C GLN A 513 10.63 3.10 -29.53
N SER A 514 10.34 3.23 -28.23
CA SER A 514 11.11 4.03 -27.29
C SER A 514 12.57 3.56 -27.24
N ALA A 515 12.78 2.26 -27.09
CA ALA A 515 14.13 1.70 -27.04
C ALA A 515 14.94 2.00 -28.31
N MET A 516 14.31 1.89 -29.48
CA MET A 516 14.98 2.20 -30.75
C MET A 516 15.33 3.67 -30.88
N LEU A 517 14.42 4.57 -30.51
CA LEU A 517 14.70 6.01 -30.52
C LEU A 517 15.82 6.39 -29.56
N ARG A 518 15.86 5.80 -28.36
CA ARG A 518 16.95 6.00 -27.40
C ARG A 518 18.29 5.48 -27.94
N TYR A 519 18.29 4.35 -28.63
CA TYR A 519 19.48 3.85 -29.31
C TYR A 519 19.98 4.88 -30.35
N PHE A 520 19.10 5.42 -31.22
CA PHE A 520 19.45 6.43 -32.18
C PHE A 520 19.97 7.71 -31.54
N LEU A 521 19.32 8.19 -30.50
CA LEU A 521 19.76 9.38 -29.76
C LEU A 521 21.16 9.20 -29.16
N ARG A 522 21.49 7.99 -28.71
CA ARG A 522 22.83 7.67 -28.17
C ARG A 522 23.90 7.62 -29.28
N VAL A 523 23.57 6.99 -30.42
CA VAL A 523 24.55 6.64 -31.45
C VAL A 523 24.61 7.75 -32.54
N LYS A 524 23.49 8.31 -32.92
CA LYS A 524 23.35 9.36 -33.97
C LYS A 524 22.24 10.35 -33.58
N PRO A 525 22.51 11.30 -32.66
CA PRO A 525 21.49 12.20 -32.08
C PRO A 525 20.61 12.90 -33.12
N ASP A 526 21.19 13.48 -34.17
CA ASP A 526 20.44 14.22 -35.19
C ASP A 526 19.40 13.35 -35.90
N TYR A 527 19.73 12.10 -36.19
CA TYR A 527 18.79 11.15 -36.75
C TYR A 527 17.70 10.80 -35.76
N GLY A 528 18.06 10.55 -34.49
CA GLY A 528 17.11 10.30 -33.42
C GLY A 528 16.10 11.43 -33.27
N PHE A 529 16.55 12.68 -33.24
CA PHE A 529 15.67 13.85 -33.17
C PHE A 529 14.76 13.96 -34.38
N THR A 530 15.26 13.71 -35.60
CA THR A 530 14.42 13.71 -36.79
C THR A 530 13.30 12.67 -36.71
N GLN A 531 13.58 11.48 -36.16
CA GLN A 531 12.57 10.45 -35.96
C GLN A 531 11.53 10.85 -34.90
N ILE A 532 11.93 11.52 -33.82
CA ILE A 532 11.02 12.05 -32.78
C ILE A 532 10.15 13.17 -33.39
N GLU A 533 10.73 14.08 -34.16
CA GLU A 533 10.01 15.17 -34.80
C GLU A 533 8.97 14.64 -35.78
N ASP A 534 9.37 13.65 -36.63
CA ASP A 534 8.49 12.96 -37.55
C ASP A 534 7.31 12.30 -36.82
N ALA A 535 7.60 11.68 -35.69
CA ALA A 535 6.63 11.02 -34.85
C ALA A 535 5.62 11.99 -34.22
N LEU A 536 6.08 13.11 -33.65
CA LEU A 536 5.22 14.15 -33.09
C LEU A 536 4.36 14.84 -34.13
N SER A 537 4.79 14.85 -35.39
CA SER A 537 4.03 15.40 -36.51
C SER A 537 2.96 14.46 -37.07
N GLN A 538 3.03 13.17 -36.78
CA GLN A 538 2.07 12.16 -37.22
C GLN A 538 0.85 12.12 -36.30
N ARG A 539 -0.31 12.61 -36.75
CA ARG A 539 -1.59 12.63 -36.02
C ARG A 539 -2.13 11.28 -35.56
N LYS A 540 -1.50 10.18 -35.97
CA LYS A 540 -1.84 8.81 -35.54
C LYS A 540 -0.95 8.27 -34.44
N ALA A 541 -0.06 9.05 -33.92
CA ALA A 541 0.83 8.60 -32.84
C ALA A 541 0.10 8.61 -31.51
N THR A 542 -0.57 7.54 -31.22
CA THR A 542 -1.13 7.26 -29.91
C THR A 542 -0.01 7.19 -28.87
N GLY A 543 -0.03 8.05 -27.88
CA GLY A 543 0.64 7.91 -26.56
C GLY A 543 2.11 7.49 -26.46
N CYS A 544 2.65 6.75 -27.43
CA CYS A 544 3.98 6.15 -27.37
C CYS A 544 5.11 7.17 -27.35
N TYR A 545 4.93 8.31 -27.97
CA TYR A 545 6.01 9.30 -28.12
C TYR A 545 6.18 10.20 -26.91
N THR A 546 5.17 10.31 -26.07
CA THR A 546 5.27 11.06 -24.81
C THR A 546 6.14 10.35 -23.80
N ASP A 547 5.92 9.05 -23.63
CA ASP A 547 6.77 8.24 -22.76
C ASP A 547 8.23 8.25 -23.23
N GLN A 548 8.43 8.41 -24.55
CA GLN A 548 9.74 8.49 -25.14
C GLN A 548 10.42 9.84 -24.91
N LEU A 549 9.69 10.95 -25.03
CA LEU A 549 10.21 12.27 -24.68
C LEU A 549 10.49 12.38 -23.18
N VAL A 550 9.60 11.83 -22.35
CA VAL A 550 9.73 11.78 -20.89
C VAL A 550 10.89 10.88 -20.45
N ALA A 551 11.29 9.92 -21.27
CA ALA A 551 12.34 8.97 -20.94
C ALA A 551 13.77 9.40 -21.34
N LEU A 552 13.96 10.59 -21.91
CA LEU A 552 15.27 11.13 -22.28
C LEU A 552 15.92 11.80 -21.08
N ASP A 553 16.66 11.07 -20.29
CA ASP A 553 17.28 11.55 -19.04
C ASP A 553 18.54 12.45 -19.21
N GLU A 554 18.90 12.83 -20.42
CA GLU A 554 20.17 13.55 -20.64
C GLU A 554 19.98 15.07 -20.81
N ASP A 555 20.61 15.85 -19.94
CA ASP A 555 20.55 17.32 -19.87
C ASP A 555 20.85 18.03 -21.19
N VAL A 556 21.75 17.49 -22.00
CA VAL A 556 22.22 18.08 -23.27
C VAL A 556 21.09 18.19 -24.32
N ARG A 557 20.02 17.41 -24.19
CA ARG A 557 18.94 17.31 -25.18
C ARG A 557 17.67 18.07 -24.81
N ARG A 558 17.57 18.55 -23.59
CA ARG A 558 16.40 19.27 -23.07
C ARG A 558 15.94 20.44 -23.96
N PRO A 559 16.82 21.35 -24.40
CA PRO A 559 16.37 22.48 -25.22
C PRO A 559 15.75 22.07 -26.57
N ALA A 560 16.18 20.95 -27.13
CA ALA A 560 15.63 20.45 -28.38
C ALA A 560 14.25 19.82 -28.19
N ILE A 561 14.09 19.01 -27.13
CA ILE A 561 12.80 18.40 -26.72
C ILE A 561 11.80 19.49 -26.37
N GLU A 562 12.20 20.48 -25.58
CA GLU A 562 11.38 21.64 -25.22
C GLU A 562 10.85 22.36 -26.48
N ARG A 563 11.70 22.66 -27.47
CA ARG A 563 11.26 23.30 -28.70
C ARG A 563 10.26 22.45 -29.50
N LEU A 564 10.47 21.13 -29.55
CA LEU A 564 9.54 20.21 -30.20
C LEU A 564 8.18 20.19 -29.48
N ALA A 565 8.19 20.09 -28.15
CA ALA A 565 6.99 20.05 -27.34
C ALA A 565 6.22 21.38 -27.38
N ILE A 566 6.92 22.54 -27.33
CA ILE A 566 6.27 23.85 -27.49
C ILE A 566 5.53 23.94 -28.84
N ARG A 567 6.12 23.46 -29.94
CA ARG A 567 5.42 23.44 -31.23
C ARG A 567 4.21 22.50 -31.22
N ALA A 568 4.33 21.36 -30.61
CA ALA A 568 3.26 20.36 -30.54
C ALA A 568 2.08 20.75 -29.64
N LEU A 569 2.23 21.73 -28.73
CA LEU A 569 1.10 22.30 -27.97
C LEU A 569 0.02 22.92 -28.83
N ASP A 570 0.40 23.43 -30.00
CA ASP A 570 -0.55 24.06 -30.97
C ASP A 570 -1.32 23.04 -31.81
N ASP A 571 -1.00 21.76 -31.70
CA ASP A 571 -1.71 20.73 -32.45
C ASP A 571 -3.21 20.71 -32.11
N PRO A 572 -4.08 20.58 -33.12
CA PRO A 572 -5.53 20.49 -32.86
C PRO A 572 -5.95 19.20 -32.13
N SER A 573 -5.12 18.15 -32.11
CA SER A 573 -5.35 16.93 -31.36
C SER A 573 -5.08 17.17 -29.88
N ALA A 574 -6.11 17.02 -29.03
CA ALA A 574 -5.97 17.09 -27.58
C ALA A 574 -4.97 16.06 -27.04
N GLU A 575 -4.89 14.90 -27.68
CA GLU A 575 -3.95 13.84 -27.30
C GLU A 575 -2.50 14.27 -27.54
N LEU A 576 -2.18 14.81 -28.72
CA LEU A 576 -0.82 15.27 -29.02
C LEU A 576 -0.43 16.51 -28.21
N ALA A 577 -1.36 17.46 -28.03
CA ALA A 577 -1.13 18.62 -27.17
C ALA A 577 -0.95 18.23 -25.70
N GLY A 578 -1.71 17.24 -25.20
CA GLY A 578 -1.57 16.69 -23.86
C GLY A 578 -0.19 16.03 -23.66
N ASN A 579 0.23 15.25 -24.64
CA ASN A 579 1.55 14.65 -24.65
C ASN A 579 2.68 15.71 -24.63
N ALA A 580 2.53 16.77 -25.38
CA ALA A 580 3.48 17.88 -25.39
C ALA A 580 3.52 18.60 -24.03
N ALA A 581 2.36 18.85 -23.42
CA ALA A 581 2.26 19.46 -22.09
C ALA A 581 2.92 18.61 -21.02
N GLU A 582 2.75 17.29 -21.05
CA GLU A 582 3.41 16.36 -20.13
C GLU A 582 4.94 16.37 -20.28
N ALA A 583 5.44 16.39 -21.52
CA ALA A 583 6.86 16.54 -21.81
C ALA A 583 7.40 17.87 -21.26
N LEU A 584 6.66 18.97 -21.41
CA LEU A 584 7.05 20.27 -20.88
C LEU A 584 6.98 20.33 -19.34
N ALA A 585 6.04 19.64 -18.73
CA ALA A 585 6.00 19.50 -17.28
C ALA A 585 7.29 18.88 -16.72
N LYS A 586 7.90 17.95 -17.44
CA LYS A 586 9.11 17.26 -17.03
C LYS A 586 10.40 17.95 -17.51
N TYR A 587 10.44 18.46 -18.72
CA TYR A 587 11.66 18.96 -19.40
C TYR A 587 11.62 20.43 -19.78
N GLY A 588 10.51 21.12 -19.57
CA GLY A 588 10.36 22.51 -19.93
C GLY A 588 11.22 23.43 -19.05
N SER A 589 11.54 24.60 -19.61
CA SER A 589 12.10 25.73 -18.88
C SER A 589 11.09 26.90 -18.88
N SER A 590 11.44 28.02 -18.26
CA SER A 590 10.60 29.23 -18.31
C SER A 590 10.18 29.68 -19.71
N ARG A 591 10.88 29.21 -20.75
CA ARG A 591 10.52 29.47 -22.16
C ARG A 591 9.22 28.79 -22.59
N ALA A 592 8.84 27.69 -21.96
CA ALA A 592 7.62 26.97 -22.28
C ALA A 592 6.36 27.62 -21.68
N GLU A 593 6.52 28.40 -20.63
CA GLU A 593 5.41 28.99 -19.87
C GLU A 593 4.41 29.79 -20.73
N PRO A 594 4.86 30.73 -21.62
CA PRO A 594 3.93 31.45 -22.48
C PRO A 594 3.09 30.54 -23.39
N ALA A 595 3.71 29.47 -23.89
CA ALA A 595 3.01 28.52 -24.78
C ALA A 595 2.01 27.65 -24.02
N LEU A 596 2.33 27.24 -22.80
CA LEU A 596 1.41 26.53 -21.91
C LEU A 596 0.18 27.38 -21.58
N TRP A 597 0.39 28.65 -21.22
CA TRP A 597 -0.71 29.58 -20.97
C TRP A 597 -1.57 29.83 -22.21
N ALA A 598 -0.94 30.06 -23.36
CA ALA A 598 -1.66 30.24 -24.62
C ALA A 598 -2.54 29.02 -24.95
N ARG A 599 -2.02 27.81 -24.73
CA ARG A 599 -2.79 26.58 -24.93
C ARG A 599 -3.93 26.44 -23.92
N MET A 600 -3.71 26.79 -22.66
CA MET A 600 -4.73 26.78 -21.62
C MET A 600 -5.87 27.77 -21.91
N GLU A 601 -5.55 28.98 -22.37
CA GLU A 601 -6.54 29.96 -22.81
C GLU A 601 -7.36 29.47 -24.02
N LYS A 602 -6.68 28.85 -25.01
CA LYS A 602 -7.34 28.23 -26.14
C LYS A 602 -8.30 27.11 -25.72
N PHE A 603 -7.88 26.28 -24.78
CA PHE A 603 -8.70 25.24 -24.17
C PHE A 603 -9.94 25.83 -23.49
N HIS A 604 -9.76 26.83 -22.64
CA HIS A 604 -10.86 27.52 -21.98
C HIS A 604 -11.87 28.09 -22.98
N GLN A 605 -11.41 28.78 -24.04
CA GLN A 605 -12.30 29.35 -25.07
C GLN A 605 -13.10 28.26 -25.81
N GLN A 606 -12.52 27.09 -26.01
CA GLN A 606 -13.19 25.95 -26.66
C GLN A 606 -14.31 25.37 -25.79
N TRP A 607 -14.11 25.33 -24.47
CA TRP A 607 -14.99 24.61 -23.55
C TRP A 607 -15.87 25.47 -22.66
N LYS A 608 -15.64 26.79 -22.54
CA LYS A 608 -16.41 27.72 -21.68
C LYS A 608 -17.91 27.71 -21.86
N SER A 609 -18.42 27.32 -23.03
CA SER A 609 -19.86 27.26 -23.33
C SER A 609 -20.51 25.93 -22.95
N ARG A 610 -19.72 24.90 -22.67
CA ARG A 610 -20.17 23.55 -22.32
C ARG A 610 -19.22 22.85 -21.38
N PRO A 611 -18.92 23.45 -20.20
CA PRO A 611 -17.95 22.90 -19.27
C PRO A 611 -18.39 21.56 -18.66
N ASP A 612 -19.71 21.34 -18.59
CA ASP A 612 -20.29 20.11 -18.03
C ASP A 612 -20.04 18.86 -18.91
N ASP A 613 -19.66 19.05 -20.18
CA ASP A 613 -19.27 17.92 -21.05
C ASP A 613 -17.88 17.37 -20.71
N LEU A 614 -17.06 18.15 -19.99
CA LEU A 614 -15.70 17.77 -19.61
C LEU A 614 -15.68 16.91 -18.36
N HIS A 615 -16.02 15.62 -18.47
CA HIS A 615 -15.88 14.67 -17.37
C HIS A 615 -15.47 13.27 -17.88
N TRP A 616 -14.77 12.52 -17.04
CA TRP A 616 -14.23 11.20 -17.36
C TRP A 616 -15.28 10.15 -17.76
N GLN A 617 -16.51 10.30 -17.29
CA GLN A 617 -17.60 9.38 -17.60
C GLN A 617 -18.30 9.70 -18.91
N ASN A 618 -17.92 10.80 -19.58
CA ASN A 618 -18.53 11.17 -20.85
C ASN A 618 -18.08 10.18 -21.94
N SER A 619 -19.05 9.56 -22.60
CA SER A 619 -18.82 8.58 -23.68
C SER A 619 -18.60 9.23 -25.07
N ILE A 620 -18.63 10.56 -25.15
CA ILE A 620 -18.40 11.28 -26.43
C ILE A 620 -16.95 11.05 -26.86
N PRO A 621 -16.70 10.53 -28.08
CA PRO A 621 -15.33 10.32 -28.57
C PRO A 621 -14.50 11.61 -28.51
N GLY A 622 -13.29 11.49 -27.97
CA GLY A 622 -12.35 12.62 -27.87
C GLY A 622 -12.47 13.45 -26.59
N VAL A 623 -13.58 13.41 -25.86
CA VAL A 623 -13.72 14.19 -24.59
C VAL A 623 -12.73 13.73 -23.52
N GLN A 624 -12.46 12.44 -23.41
CA GLN A 624 -11.47 11.93 -22.46
C GLN A 624 -10.04 12.47 -22.74
N ALA A 625 -9.68 12.65 -24.00
CA ALA A 625 -8.40 13.27 -24.36
C ALA A 625 -8.38 14.76 -24.00
N GLU A 626 -9.48 15.46 -24.11
CA GLU A 626 -9.61 16.87 -23.70
C GLU A 626 -9.54 17.01 -22.16
N VAL A 627 -10.21 16.13 -21.41
CA VAL A 627 -10.11 16.08 -19.94
C VAL A 627 -8.66 15.84 -19.51
N ARG A 628 -7.98 14.88 -20.14
CA ARG A 628 -6.55 14.64 -19.89
C ARG A 628 -5.70 15.86 -20.22
N LEU A 629 -5.97 16.51 -21.36
CA LEU A 629 -5.23 17.72 -21.78
C LEU A 629 -5.33 18.81 -20.71
N GLU A 630 -6.53 19.07 -20.18
CA GLU A 630 -6.71 20.04 -19.09
C GLU A 630 -5.84 19.70 -17.89
N GLN A 631 -5.93 18.45 -17.40
CA GLN A 631 -5.17 18.00 -16.22
C GLN A 631 -3.67 18.18 -16.42
N VAL A 632 -3.16 17.80 -17.60
CA VAL A 632 -1.73 17.90 -17.87
C VAL A 632 -1.28 19.35 -18.03
N LEU A 633 -2.09 20.23 -18.64
CA LEU A 633 -1.80 21.66 -18.74
C LEU A 633 -1.75 22.31 -17.34
N VAL A 634 -2.74 22.04 -16.49
CA VAL A 634 -2.77 22.51 -15.12
C VAL A 634 -1.53 22.01 -14.36
N SER A 635 -1.25 20.72 -14.43
CA SER A 635 -0.06 20.13 -13.80
C SER A 635 1.23 20.72 -14.33
N ALA A 636 1.35 20.96 -15.64
CA ALA A 636 2.55 21.56 -16.25
C ALA A 636 2.78 22.99 -15.76
N ILE A 637 1.71 23.79 -15.66
CA ILE A 637 1.81 25.17 -15.17
C ILE A 637 2.08 25.22 -13.68
N LEU A 638 1.46 24.33 -12.88
CA LEU A 638 1.70 24.26 -11.44
C LEU A 638 3.08 23.71 -11.06
N ASN A 639 3.55 22.66 -11.75
CA ASN A 639 4.69 21.85 -11.32
C ASN A 639 5.90 21.95 -12.23
N GLY A 640 5.75 22.32 -13.51
CA GLY A 640 6.83 22.26 -14.47
C GLY A 640 7.81 23.42 -14.34
N GLN A 641 7.28 24.63 -14.28
CA GLN A 641 8.08 25.86 -14.27
C GLN A 641 8.01 26.58 -12.95
N ALA A 642 6.86 26.56 -12.35
CA ALA A 642 6.58 27.13 -11.06
C ALA A 642 6.29 25.96 -10.11
N TRP A 643 7.31 25.28 -9.67
CA TRP A 643 7.22 24.27 -8.60
C TRP A 643 6.45 24.78 -7.39
N PHE A 644 6.38 26.12 -7.30
CA PHE A 644 5.59 26.85 -6.33
C PHE A 644 4.82 27.93 -7.07
N ALA A 645 3.74 27.52 -7.71
CA ALA A 645 2.87 28.46 -8.39
C ALA A 645 2.46 29.56 -7.42
N SER A 646 2.59 30.81 -7.85
CA SER A 646 2.12 31.95 -7.08
C SER A 646 0.61 31.87 -6.90
N GLU A 647 0.08 32.52 -5.87
CA GLU A 647 -1.37 32.63 -5.68
C GLU A 647 -2.07 33.17 -6.95
N ASP A 648 -1.44 34.12 -7.63
CA ASP A 648 -1.98 34.72 -8.86
C ASP A 648 -2.00 33.69 -10.01
N THR A 649 -0.97 32.85 -10.13
CA THR A 649 -0.95 31.74 -11.09
C THR A 649 -2.10 30.77 -10.82
N ILE A 650 -2.31 30.38 -9.55
CA ILE A 650 -3.37 29.44 -9.18
C ILE A 650 -4.75 30.06 -9.40
N ARG A 651 -4.96 31.32 -9.05
CA ARG A 651 -6.22 32.03 -9.30
C ARG A 651 -6.53 32.11 -10.79
N ARG A 652 -5.55 32.45 -11.63
CA ARG A 652 -5.72 32.46 -13.07
C ARG A 652 -6.06 31.08 -13.64
N LEU A 653 -5.41 30.02 -13.13
CA LEU A 653 -5.77 28.65 -13.50
C LEU A 653 -7.22 28.33 -13.11
N LYS A 654 -7.65 28.72 -11.91
CA LYS A 654 -9.05 28.53 -11.48
C LYS A 654 -10.07 29.20 -12.39
N GLU A 655 -9.75 30.40 -12.92
CA GLU A 655 -10.61 31.11 -13.86
C GLU A 655 -10.70 30.41 -15.23
N LEU A 656 -9.64 29.72 -15.63
CA LEU A 656 -9.56 29.09 -16.95
C LEU A 656 -9.95 27.61 -16.95
N SER A 657 -9.97 26.96 -15.80
CA SER A 657 -10.19 25.52 -15.67
C SER A 657 -11.65 25.16 -15.46
N SER A 658 -11.99 23.90 -15.80
CA SER A 658 -13.32 23.34 -15.57
C SER A 658 -13.58 23.08 -14.05
N SER A 659 -14.84 22.78 -13.72
CA SER A 659 -15.24 22.44 -12.35
C SER A 659 -14.49 21.25 -11.76
N GLN A 660 -14.02 20.31 -12.60
CA GLN A 660 -13.26 19.14 -12.13
C GLN A 660 -11.89 19.49 -11.51
N MET A 661 -11.26 20.56 -11.99
CA MET A 661 -9.94 20.98 -11.50
C MET A 661 -10.03 21.89 -10.26
N GLN A 662 -11.22 22.38 -9.91
CA GLN A 662 -11.36 23.35 -8.83
C GLN A 662 -10.89 22.84 -7.47
N SER A 663 -11.20 21.59 -7.12
CA SER A 663 -10.77 20.99 -5.85
C SER A 663 -9.25 20.86 -5.74
N GLU A 664 -8.58 20.47 -6.83
CA GLU A 664 -7.12 20.37 -6.88
C GLU A 664 -6.47 21.75 -6.77
N LEU A 665 -7.03 22.75 -7.47
CA LEU A 665 -6.55 24.12 -7.43
C LEU A 665 -6.83 24.80 -6.09
N ASP A 666 -7.92 24.46 -5.39
CA ASP A 666 -8.17 24.90 -4.01
C ASP A 666 -7.13 24.34 -3.04
N GLY A 667 -6.79 23.06 -3.18
CA GLY A 667 -5.70 22.45 -2.44
C GLY A 667 -4.36 23.16 -2.68
N ALA A 668 -4.01 23.38 -3.94
CA ALA A 668 -2.79 24.09 -4.33
C ALA A 668 -2.74 25.53 -3.77
N LEU A 669 -3.87 26.23 -3.77
CA LEU A 669 -3.99 27.58 -3.21
C LEU A 669 -3.80 27.55 -1.68
N GLN A 670 -4.42 26.62 -1.00
CA GLN A 670 -4.25 26.44 0.45
C GLN A 670 -2.81 26.13 0.82
N GLU A 671 -2.14 25.25 0.06
CA GLU A 671 -0.72 24.94 0.24
C GLU A 671 0.17 26.18 0.01
N SER A 672 -0.09 26.94 -1.05
CA SER A 672 0.64 28.18 -1.34
C SER A 672 0.48 29.23 -0.23
N GLN A 673 -0.71 29.34 0.37
CA GLN A 673 -1.01 30.27 1.45
C GLN A 673 -0.47 29.82 2.81
N SER A 674 -0.58 28.53 3.12
CA SER A 674 -0.21 28.00 4.44
C SER A 674 1.30 27.91 4.64
N GLY A 675 2.09 27.96 3.59
CA GLY A 675 3.52 27.65 3.65
C GLY A 675 3.79 26.27 4.21
N ARG A 676 2.87 25.35 4.05
CA ARG A 676 2.96 23.99 4.58
C ARG A 676 4.12 23.27 3.95
N TYR A 677 4.92 22.79 4.82
CA TYR A 677 6.01 21.92 4.65
C TYR A 677 5.48 20.49 4.69
N GLU A 678 5.35 19.83 3.57
CA GLU A 678 5.05 18.40 3.55
C GLU A 678 6.31 17.59 3.80
N MET A 679 6.41 16.97 4.97
CA MET A 679 7.29 15.84 5.17
C MET A 679 6.66 14.62 4.50
N SER A 680 7.05 14.31 3.27
CA SER A 680 6.80 13.00 2.72
C SER A 680 7.87 12.04 3.23
N LEU A 681 7.53 11.23 4.22
CA LEU A 681 8.30 10.04 4.53
C LEU A 681 8.21 9.10 3.33
N ASN A 682 9.29 8.92 2.60
CA ASN A 682 9.39 7.88 1.59
C ASN A 682 9.29 6.53 2.29
N TRP A 683 8.15 5.86 2.16
CA TRP A 683 7.87 4.53 2.73
C TRP A 683 8.74 3.39 2.14
N TRP A 684 9.58 3.71 1.14
CA TRP A 684 10.51 2.80 0.50
C TRP A 684 11.91 3.41 0.45
N PRO A 685 12.54 3.75 1.58
CA PRO A 685 13.92 4.15 1.53
C PRO A 685 14.77 2.91 1.23
N ARG A 686 15.51 2.97 0.14
CA ARG A 686 16.67 2.06 -0.03
C ARG A 686 17.66 2.28 1.11
N ASN A 687 17.55 3.41 1.79
CA ASN A 687 18.33 3.79 2.95
C ASN A 687 17.38 4.48 3.95
N THR A 688 17.30 3.96 5.17
CA THR A 688 16.49 4.52 6.27
C THR A 688 16.92 5.92 6.72
N LEU A 689 18.01 6.45 6.18
CA LEU A 689 18.59 7.76 6.49
C LEU A 689 18.37 8.78 5.37
N ASP A 690 17.57 8.46 4.37
CA ASP A 690 17.29 9.32 3.22
C ASP A 690 15.85 9.83 3.29
N PHE A 691 15.69 11.16 3.42
CA PHE A 691 14.40 11.79 3.64
C PHE A 691 14.14 12.90 2.63
N SER A 692 13.02 12.85 1.95
CA SER A 692 12.50 14.01 1.23
C SER A 692 11.78 14.93 2.21
N VAL A 693 12.34 16.12 2.41
CA VAL A 693 11.84 17.09 3.40
C VAL A 693 10.89 18.12 2.82
N GLY A 694 10.53 17.98 1.57
CA GLY A 694 9.50 18.79 0.92
C GLY A 694 10.04 19.85 -0.02
N ARG A 695 9.18 20.84 -0.31
CA ARG A 695 9.46 21.91 -1.28
C ARG A 695 9.54 23.24 -0.58
N TYR A 696 10.52 24.05 -0.93
CA TYR A 696 10.65 25.40 -0.43
C TYR A 696 9.95 26.40 -1.37
N ASN A 697 9.01 27.15 -0.83
CA ASN A 697 8.26 28.19 -1.55
C ASN A 697 8.39 29.59 -0.89
N GLY A 698 9.49 29.86 -0.23
CA GLY A 698 9.72 31.11 0.46
C GLY A 698 9.13 31.22 1.88
N LYS A 699 8.34 30.24 2.33
CA LYS A 699 7.63 30.31 3.62
C LYS A 699 7.98 29.20 4.62
N GLY A 700 8.44 28.05 4.16
CA GLY A 700 8.60 26.85 5.00
C GLY A 700 9.94 26.64 5.70
N MET A 701 10.96 27.47 5.42
CA MET A 701 12.32 27.24 5.91
C MET A 701 12.49 27.35 7.44
N PRO A 702 11.86 28.31 8.15
CA PRO A 702 11.93 28.34 9.60
C PRO A 702 11.38 27.07 10.25
N ALA A 703 10.24 26.57 9.77
CA ALA A 703 9.63 25.35 10.28
C ALA A 703 10.49 24.09 10.05
N LEU A 704 11.28 24.04 8.95
CA LEU A 704 12.24 22.97 8.73
C LEU A 704 13.39 23.06 9.73
N LYS A 705 13.96 24.24 9.90
CA LYS A 705 15.07 24.48 10.82
C LYS A 705 14.74 23.99 12.24
N ASP A 706 13.53 24.26 12.71
CA ASP A 706 13.05 23.82 14.03
C ASP A 706 12.88 22.28 14.14
N LYS A 707 12.76 21.58 13.02
CA LYS A 707 12.57 20.13 12.97
C LYS A 707 13.84 19.34 12.72
N LEU A 708 14.96 19.99 12.38
CA LEU A 708 16.19 19.28 12.04
C LEU A 708 16.66 18.32 13.14
N ALA A 709 16.51 18.70 14.41
CA ALA A 709 16.87 17.85 15.54
C ALA A 709 16.03 16.56 15.69
N GLN A 710 14.93 16.43 14.94
CA GLN A 710 14.06 15.24 14.98
C GLN A 710 14.54 14.14 14.02
N PHE A 711 15.45 14.44 13.08
CA PHE A 711 15.98 13.46 12.15
C PHE A 711 17.13 12.67 12.76
N PRO A 712 17.29 11.39 12.37
CA PRO A 712 18.42 10.57 12.82
C PRO A 712 19.75 11.20 12.42
N ALA A 713 20.78 11.08 13.26
CA ALA A 713 22.12 11.50 12.92
C ALA A 713 22.61 10.81 11.62
N ASN A 714 23.34 11.53 10.79
CA ASN A 714 23.79 11.13 9.44
C ASN A 714 22.68 10.96 8.39
N ALA A 715 21.47 11.46 8.65
CA ALA A 715 20.44 11.48 7.64
C ALA A 715 20.79 12.41 6.47
N LEU A 716 20.37 11.99 5.26
CA LEU A 716 20.38 12.81 4.04
C LEU A 716 18.99 13.37 3.83
N LEU A 717 18.89 14.69 3.82
CA LEU A 717 17.63 15.40 3.61
C LEU A 717 17.62 16.00 2.20
N HIS A 718 16.57 15.72 1.43
CA HIS A 718 16.34 16.27 0.11
C HIS A 718 15.30 17.39 0.19
N LEU A 719 15.71 18.60 -0.13
CA LEU A 719 14.84 19.77 -0.22
C LEU A 719 14.77 20.25 -1.67
N SER A 720 13.58 20.26 -2.24
CA SER A 720 13.34 20.74 -3.60
C SER A 720 13.02 22.24 -3.59
N THR A 721 13.57 22.99 -4.54
CA THR A 721 13.27 24.41 -4.73
C THR A 721 13.46 24.81 -6.20
N THR A 722 12.96 25.97 -6.60
CA THR A 722 13.23 26.52 -7.94
C THR A 722 14.59 27.25 -7.94
N ILE A 723 15.21 27.36 -9.13
CA ILE A 723 16.44 28.16 -9.28
C ILE A 723 16.18 29.61 -8.84
N ALA A 724 15.05 30.18 -9.20
CA ALA A 724 14.69 31.55 -8.83
C ALA A 724 14.52 31.75 -7.32
N GLU A 725 13.90 30.81 -6.61
CA GLU A 725 13.77 30.84 -5.17
C GLU A 725 15.12 30.63 -4.48
N ARG A 726 15.92 29.70 -4.96
CA ARG A 726 17.26 29.47 -4.45
C ARG A 726 18.13 30.73 -4.57
N ASP A 727 18.15 31.37 -5.75
CA ASP A 727 18.94 32.55 -5.99
C ASP A 727 18.47 33.76 -5.15
N ARG A 728 17.16 33.86 -4.91
CA ARG A 728 16.57 34.92 -4.08
C ARG A 728 16.86 34.74 -2.59
N HIS A 729 17.00 33.51 -2.12
CA HIS A 729 17.11 33.17 -0.70
C HIS A 729 18.43 32.43 -0.35
N LEU A 730 19.51 32.72 -1.07
CA LEU A 730 20.82 32.07 -0.88
C LEU A 730 21.32 32.09 0.57
N ALA A 731 21.13 33.21 1.27
CA ALA A 731 21.56 33.33 2.66
C ALA A 731 20.80 32.41 3.62
N GLU A 732 19.49 32.30 3.42
CA GLU A 732 18.60 31.45 4.23
C GLU A 732 18.88 29.95 3.96
N PHE A 733 19.16 29.57 2.73
CA PHE A 733 19.59 28.22 2.39
C PHE A 733 20.95 27.88 3.03
N ALA A 734 21.91 28.80 3.00
CA ALA A 734 23.19 28.58 3.65
C ALA A 734 23.06 28.42 5.18
N GLU A 735 22.16 29.19 5.81
CA GLU A 735 21.83 29.00 7.23
C GLU A 735 21.21 27.63 7.52
N LEU A 736 20.30 27.17 6.65
CA LEU A 736 19.66 25.87 6.78
C LEU A 736 20.67 24.72 6.62
N GLU A 737 21.55 24.81 5.62
CA GLU A 737 22.66 23.84 5.44
C GLU A 737 23.59 23.82 6.67
N SER A 738 23.93 24.99 7.21
CA SER A 738 24.76 25.10 8.42
C SER A 738 24.05 24.47 9.64
N ALA A 739 22.75 24.71 9.79
CA ALA A 739 21.95 24.13 10.85
C ALA A 739 21.79 22.58 10.68
N ALA A 740 21.69 22.07 9.45
CA ALA A 740 21.68 20.64 9.19
C ALA A 740 23.02 20.00 9.62
N VAL A 741 24.14 20.58 9.24
CA VAL A 741 25.48 20.11 9.64
C VAL A 741 25.64 20.13 11.18
N ALA A 742 25.15 21.16 11.85
CA ALA A 742 25.16 21.23 13.31
C ALA A 742 24.37 20.11 14.00
N ASN A 743 23.37 19.56 13.32
CA ASN A 743 22.59 18.38 13.76
C ASN A 743 23.14 17.05 13.19
N SER A 744 24.35 17.04 12.65
CA SER A 744 24.95 15.85 12.01
C SER A 744 24.15 15.34 10.82
N LEU A 745 23.49 16.20 10.08
CA LEU A 745 22.69 15.89 8.90
C LEU A 745 23.37 16.40 7.63
N THR A 746 23.06 15.80 6.50
CA THR A 746 23.41 16.32 5.17
C THR A 746 22.16 16.86 4.50
N LEU A 747 22.14 18.11 4.10
CA LEU A 747 21.04 18.70 3.33
C LEU A 747 21.46 18.80 1.85
N GLN A 748 20.69 18.17 0.98
CA GLN A 748 20.83 18.29 -0.47
C GLN A 748 19.69 19.14 -1.02
N ILE A 749 20.03 20.30 -1.58
CA ILE A 749 19.05 21.19 -2.19
C ILE A 749 18.97 20.84 -3.68
N GLU A 750 17.80 20.32 -4.07
CA GLU A 750 17.52 19.93 -5.45
C GLU A 750 16.77 21.05 -6.15
N THR A 751 17.31 21.54 -7.24
CA THR A 751 16.56 22.38 -8.16
C THR A 751 16.03 21.51 -9.27
N PRO A 752 14.73 21.67 -9.66
CA PRO A 752 14.21 20.94 -10.82
C PRO A 752 15.10 21.25 -12.02
N ARG A 753 15.58 20.22 -12.62
CA ARG A 753 16.48 20.28 -13.78
C ARG A 753 15.74 20.67 -15.03
#